data_d680d06e6518e573164eb8426fdc32a9
#
_entry.id   d680d06e6518e573164eb8426fdc32a9
#
_cell.length_a   1.000
_cell.length_b   1.000
_cell.length_c   1.000
_cell.angle_alpha   90.00
_cell.angle_beta   90.00
_cell.angle_gamma   90.00
#
_symmetry.space_group_name_H-M   'P 1'
#
loop_
_entity.id
_entity.type
_entity.pdbx_description
1 polymer ?
#
loop_
_entity_poly.entity_id
_entity_poly.type
_entity_poly.pdbx_seq_one_letter_code
_entity_poly.pdbx_strand_id
1 'polypeptide(L)'
;MSAFLLASLLVAHVPGDRSAPGWVEALEAAGRVVSERPESERGAERDARWRDFARTWPVAADWLLQDLGADAPGLLEPERRLELARRVAAGAGWSRLHDDARAALQGYDAAATARRARRLGKALAEWGPIAFTESHTVHMSFIGYTEGLSDARAERFFKPGARLALLEFAPGAVHGAKRVLLDDPHGMLRDVDLSFDREELVFAWKRSDRLDDYHIHELRLADGSTRQLTSGLGRADYEPACLPDGDIVFTSTRPEQSVPCWWTEISNLYRMDGDGRHMRRLAVDQVHALHPALLSDGRIAYTRWDYNDRGQNFPHPVFSMRPDGQDQRVHYGGNSWFPTSLLHTRGVPGSTKSMSIAAGHHTLQQGKLVLLDTGKGRDEGVGMEFIAPRRHVPYERVDVAMQDGELFRHPFPLSETQFYASYRPAFGMERFGLYWMDADGARELLHADPVLDVARMVPLGRKPVVPTIADTVDHSRATGTYYVHDVYRGKGLEGVPRGAAKSIRVVELDYRAAGVGQTFNHGEGGGSLNSAPVAVANGTWDVKRILGDADIHEDGSALFEVPAMASIYLQVLDDKGRAIQTTRSWDTLRPGEQKGCVGCHEKQDANAHPFADDGTMAWKHGVQRLRPFQGPPRGFSFAREVQPILDANCVACHDGSEPGTMDLRGTPVDDGNINKRRWTRSYLNLVEARRGDDGNWHAEPESGLVSWISKMSRPTELPPYFAGSARSRLLAILDAGHHGVALSPEEDQRLAAWMDLLVPFSGDYWEGNAWNEHEKAYYRYYEAKREHGAREETARIAAYMAEKAGKPAPGADPAAPKWTTARYREVLGEASLVRDGATWRLPAGAVRAWTDQLWLANAGGDQPRDCVVRVLAADGRELARLRLSADGAAVHAHLGGAVRGAELRFDLEGEGVAARLVRALGVEHDDVPRIDGYHPHLGRE
;
A
#
# COMPACT_ATOMS: atom_id res chain seq x y z
N MET A 1 -19.17 46.47 -9.77
CA MET A 1 -20.49 45.88 -9.37
C MET A 1 -21.00 44.87 -10.38
N SER A 2 -20.19 44.20 -11.18
CA SER A 2 -20.65 43.23 -12.18
C SER A 2 -20.12 41.77 -11.97
N ALA A 3 -19.34 41.52 -10.92
CA ALA A 3 -18.78 40.19 -10.64
C ALA A 3 -19.60 39.36 -9.66
N PHE A 4 -20.66 39.88 -9.07
CA PHE A 4 -21.47 39.17 -8.05
C PHE A 4 -22.76 38.57 -8.58
N LEU A 5 -23.13 38.79 -9.83
CA LEU A 5 -24.40 38.30 -10.39
C LEU A 5 -24.24 36.95 -11.19
N LEU A 6 -23.05 36.45 -11.39
CA LEU A 6 -22.83 35.16 -12.10
C LEU A 6 -22.61 33.97 -11.14
N ALA A 7 -22.44 34.19 -9.85
CA ALA A 7 -22.26 33.14 -8.85
C ALA A 7 -23.57 32.42 -8.44
N SER A 8 -24.71 32.91 -8.85
CA SER A 8 -26.03 32.34 -8.47
C SER A 8 -26.67 31.44 -9.55
N LEU A 9 -25.95 31.08 -10.62
CA LEU A 9 -26.41 30.12 -11.65
C LEU A 9 -25.77 28.73 -11.52
N LEU A 10 -25.08 28.44 -10.42
CA LEU A 10 -24.65 27.09 -10.06
C LEU A 10 -25.79 26.33 -9.36
N VAL A 11 -26.94 26.20 -10.01
CA VAL A 11 -27.95 25.23 -9.62
C VAL A 11 -27.50 23.87 -10.15
N ALA A 12 -27.30 22.94 -9.22
CA ALA A 12 -27.13 21.53 -9.57
C ALA A 12 -28.22 21.12 -10.57
N HIS A 13 -27.82 20.76 -11.78
CA HIS A 13 -28.75 20.35 -12.83
C HIS A 13 -29.42 19.03 -12.44
N VAL A 14 -30.61 19.11 -11.90
CA VAL A 14 -31.52 17.97 -11.74
C VAL A 14 -31.99 17.58 -13.14
N PRO A 15 -31.80 16.35 -13.61
CA PRO A 15 -32.32 15.94 -14.92
C PRO A 15 -33.85 16.06 -14.95
N GLY A 16 -34.33 17.04 -15.69
CA GLY A 16 -35.77 17.28 -15.83
C GLY A 16 -36.20 18.75 -15.97
N ASP A 17 -35.34 19.70 -15.63
CA ASP A 17 -35.64 21.13 -15.84
C ASP A 17 -35.35 21.56 -17.28
N ARG A 18 -36.39 21.67 -18.10
CA ARG A 18 -36.31 22.11 -19.50
C ARG A 18 -36.02 23.63 -19.64
N SER A 19 -35.84 24.37 -18.54
CA SER A 19 -35.56 25.80 -18.53
C SER A 19 -34.04 26.16 -18.48
N ALA A 20 -33.17 25.22 -18.16
CA ALA A 20 -31.72 25.47 -18.18
C ALA A 20 -31.17 25.42 -19.61
N PRO A 21 -30.26 26.34 -20.01
CA PRO A 21 -29.63 26.30 -21.33
C PRO A 21 -28.87 24.99 -21.51
N GLY A 22 -28.95 24.36 -22.68
CA GLY A 22 -28.19 23.17 -23.01
C GLY A 22 -26.68 23.46 -23.07
N TRP A 23 -25.86 22.43 -23.09
CA TRP A 23 -24.40 22.59 -23.13
C TRP A 23 -23.92 23.35 -24.38
N VAL A 24 -24.63 23.28 -25.51
CA VAL A 24 -24.31 24.03 -26.73
C VAL A 24 -24.46 25.53 -26.49
N GLU A 25 -25.56 25.96 -25.87
CA GLU A 25 -25.82 27.35 -25.48
C GLU A 25 -24.80 27.86 -24.45
N ALA A 26 -24.42 27.02 -23.49
CA ALA A 26 -23.41 27.34 -22.49
C ALA A 26 -22.02 27.54 -23.11
N LEU A 27 -21.65 26.69 -24.08
CA LEU A 27 -20.41 26.81 -24.82
C LEU A 27 -20.38 28.11 -25.65
N GLU A 28 -21.50 28.48 -26.30
CA GLU A 28 -21.61 29.74 -27.02
C GLU A 28 -21.49 30.95 -26.10
N ALA A 29 -22.14 30.90 -24.94
CA ALA A 29 -22.07 31.98 -23.95
C ALA A 29 -20.62 32.17 -23.45
N ALA A 30 -19.92 31.08 -23.14
CA ALA A 30 -18.52 31.12 -22.76
C ALA A 30 -17.64 31.71 -23.87
N GLY A 31 -17.88 31.34 -25.11
CA GLY A 31 -17.13 31.87 -26.27
C GLY A 31 -17.38 33.37 -26.53
N ARG A 32 -18.57 33.89 -26.25
CA ARG A 32 -18.83 35.33 -26.29
C ARG A 32 -17.92 36.08 -25.32
N VAL A 33 -17.79 35.60 -24.08
CA VAL A 33 -16.92 36.20 -23.06
C VAL A 33 -15.46 36.21 -23.54
N VAL A 34 -14.99 35.12 -24.15
CA VAL A 34 -13.63 35.05 -24.71
C VAL A 34 -13.42 36.07 -25.82
N SER A 35 -14.42 36.24 -26.70
CA SER A 35 -14.32 37.17 -27.83
C SER A 35 -14.31 38.67 -27.43
N GLU A 36 -14.85 38.97 -26.28
CA GLU A 36 -14.84 40.35 -25.73
C GLU A 36 -13.50 40.74 -25.10
N ARG A 37 -12.57 39.80 -24.89
CA ARG A 37 -11.24 40.08 -24.33
C ARG A 37 -10.26 40.58 -25.40
N PRO A 38 -9.27 41.41 -25.00
CA PRO A 38 -8.13 41.74 -25.87
C PRO A 38 -7.44 40.46 -26.37
N GLU A 39 -6.89 40.47 -27.60
CA GLU A 39 -6.28 39.32 -28.23
C GLU A 39 -5.18 38.68 -27.33
N SER A 40 -4.39 39.49 -26.67
CA SER A 40 -3.33 39.06 -25.76
C SER A 40 -3.83 38.28 -24.52
N GLU A 41 -5.10 38.42 -24.13
CA GLU A 41 -5.71 37.79 -22.94
C GLU A 41 -6.61 36.60 -23.31
N ARG A 42 -6.99 36.45 -24.59
CA ARG A 42 -7.96 35.47 -25.07
C ARG A 42 -7.56 34.02 -24.71
N GLY A 43 -6.29 33.70 -24.80
CA GLY A 43 -5.80 32.34 -24.46
C GLY A 43 -6.05 31.96 -23.02
N ALA A 44 -5.73 32.83 -22.07
CA ALA A 44 -5.94 32.59 -20.64
C ALA A 44 -7.44 32.54 -20.30
N GLU A 45 -8.24 33.42 -20.85
CA GLU A 45 -9.70 33.44 -20.66
C GLU A 45 -10.36 32.20 -21.28
N ARG A 46 -9.95 31.78 -22.48
CA ARG A 46 -10.40 30.53 -23.10
C ARG A 46 -10.19 29.34 -22.20
N ASP A 47 -8.99 29.18 -21.65
CA ASP A 47 -8.64 28.05 -20.82
C ASP A 47 -9.41 28.09 -19.48
N ALA A 48 -9.64 29.27 -18.92
CA ALA A 48 -10.48 29.44 -17.73
C ALA A 48 -11.94 29.05 -18.01
N ARG A 49 -12.52 29.54 -19.10
CA ARG A 49 -13.93 29.25 -19.49
C ARG A 49 -14.11 27.79 -19.90
N TRP A 50 -13.09 27.19 -20.51
CA TRP A 50 -13.13 25.75 -20.78
C TRP A 50 -13.19 24.93 -19.49
N ARG A 51 -12.38 25.25 -18.49
CA ARG A 51 -12.44 24.59 -17.19
C ARG A 51 -13.83 24.73 -16.52
N ASP A 52 -14.41 25.91 -16.59
CA ASP A 52 -15.77 26.14 -16.06
C ASP A 52 -16.83 25.33 -16.84
N PHE A 53 -16.71 25.30 -18.16
CA PHE A 53 -17.57 24.48 -19.02
C PHE A 53 -17.43 22.98 -18.70
N ALA A 54 -16.21 22.50 -18.59
CA ALA A 54 -15.93 21.08 -18.27
C ALA A 54 -16.44 20.67 -16.88
N ARG A 55 -16.44 21.58 -15.90
CA ARG A 55 -17.04 21.33 -14.59
C ARG A 55 -18.56 21.27 -14.65
N THR A 56 -19.19 22.09 -15.45
CA THR A 56 -20.66 22.18 -15.56
C THR A 56 -21.23 21.12 -16.47
N TRP A 57 -20.52 20.81 -17.56
CA TRP A 57 -20.93 19.88 -18.62
C TRP A 57 -19.88 18.80 -18.89
N PRO A 58 -19.51 17.99 -17.89
CA PRO A 58 -18.35 17.10 -17.98
C PRO A 58 -18.49 16.07 -19.08
N VAL A 59 -19.69 15.53 -19.34
CA VAL A 59 -19.94 14.54 -20.40
C VAL A 59 -19.74 15.14 -21.78
N ALA A 60 -20.28 16.33 -22.02
CA ALA A 60 -20.12 17.02 -23.30
C ALA A 60 -18.66 17.44 -23.53
N ALA A 61 -17.99 17.93 -22.50
CA ALA A 61 -16.58 18.27 -22.56
C ALA A 61 -15.72 17.04 -22.88
N ASP A 62 -16.00 15.89 -22.27
CA ASP A 62 -15.26 14.65 -22.55
C ASP A 62 -15.50 14.15 -23.99
N TRP A 63 -16.72 14.21 -24.50
CA TRP A 63 -16.97 13.91 -25.92
C TRP A 63 -16.16 14.79 -26.86
N LEU A 64 -16.15 16.10 -26.61
CA LEU A 64 -15.37 17.04 -27.41
C LEU A 64 -13.87 16.79 -27.30
N LEU A 65 -13.37 16.49 -26.12
CA LEU A 65 -11.97 16.12 -25.92
C LEU A 65 -11.62 14.78 -26.59
N GLN A 66 -12.55 13.84 -26.63
CA GLN A 66 -12.35 12.56 -27.31
C GLN A 66 -12.21 12.75 -28.84
N ASP A 67 -13.03 13.63 -29.41
CA ASP A 67 -13.11 13.82 -30.88
C ASP A 67 -12.17 14.93 -31.41
N LEU A 68 -11.77 15.91 -30.58
CA LEU A 68 -10.88 17.03 -30.96
C LEU A 68 -9.52 17.04 -30.25
N GLY A 69 -9.35 16.28 -29.17
CA GLY A 69 -8.12 16.30 -28.38
C GLY A 69 -7.87 17.68 -27.78
N ALA A 70 -6.62 18.14 -27.84
CA ALA A 70 -6.20 19.45 -27.35
C ALA A 70 -6.85 20.65 -28.06
N ASP A 71 -7.47 20.44 -29.23
CA ASP A 71 -8.17 21.49 -29.95
C ASP A 71 -9.54 21.86 -29.38
N ALA A 72 -10.13 21.02 -28.51
CA ALA A 72 -11.48 21.22 -28.00
C ALA A 72 -11.74 22.60 -27.36
N PRO A 73 -10.84 23.17 -26.55
CA PRO A 73 -11.00 24.55 -26.05
C PRO A 73 -11.10 25.61 -27.16
N GLY A 74 -10.56 25.36 -28.36
CA GLY A 74 -10.68 26.23 -29.52
C GLY A 74 -12.11 26.46 -30.02
N LEU A 75 -13.09 25.64 -29.58
CA LEU A 75 -14.52 25.89 -29.78
C LEU A 75 -15.02 27.17 -29.09
N LEU A 76 -14.29 27.69 -28.13
CA LEU A 76 -14.56 28.99 -27.49
C LEU A 76 -14.01 30.20 -28.29
N GLU A 77 -13.18 29.95 -29.30
CA GLU A 77 -12.61 30.98 -30.18
C GLU A 77 -13.53 31.19 -31.43
N PRO A 78 -14.03 32.40 -31.69
CA PRO A 78 -14.98 32.63 -32.76
C PRO A 78 -14.45 32.20 -34.12
N GLU A 79 -13.16 32.40 -34.35
CA GLU A 79 -12.48 32.17 -35.64
C GLU A 79 -12.35 30.65 -35.92
N ARG A 80 -12.23 29.82 -34.89
CA ARG A 80 -12.05 28.37 -35.01
C ARG A 80 -13.35 27.59 -34.81
N ARG A 81 -14.33 28.17 -34.18
CA ARG A 81 -15.56 27.49 -33.73
C ARG A 81 -16.29 26.74 -34.83
N LEU A 82 -16.55 27.39 -35.97
CA LEU A 82 -17.31 26.78 -37.07
C LEU A 82 -16.55 25.60 -37.69
N GLU A 83 -15.26 25.75 -37.90
CA GLU A 83 -14.41 24.65 -38.39
C GLU A 83 -14.42 23.45 -37.49
N LEU A 84 -14.14 23.65 -36.20
CA LEU A 84 -14.10 22.58 -35.19
C LEU A 84 -15.48 21.94 -35.01
N ALA A 85 -16.56 22.74 -34.99
CA ALA A 85 -17.94 22.23 -34.89
C ALA A 85 -18.29 21.32 -36.07
N ARG A 86 -17.91 21.71 -37.29
CA ARG A 86 -18.09 20.88 -38.50
C ARG A 86 -17.24 19.61 -38.42
N ARG A 87 -15.99 19.69 -37.94
CA ARG A 87 -15.09 18.55 -37.80
C ARG A 87 -15.68 17.46 -36.87
N VAL A 88 -16.21 17.83 -35.70
CA VAL A 88 -16.81 16.85 -34.77
C VAL A 88 -18.12 16.28 -35.32
N ALA A 89 -18.96 17.11 -35.94
CA ALA A 89 -20.21 16.66 -36.55
C ALA A 89 -19.97 15.65 -37.68
N ALA A 90 -19.00 15.89 -38.54
CA ALA A 90 -18.60 14.97 -39.62
C ALA A 90 -18.02 13.66 -39.05
N GLY A 91 -17.14 13.73 -38.02
CA GLY A 91 -16.56 12.58 -37.36
C GLY A 91 -17.60 11.70 -36.66
N ALA A 92 -18.68 12.29 -36.18
CA ALA A 92 -19.82 11.55 -35.57
C ALA A 92 -20.79 10.97 -36.61
N GLY A 93 -20.48 11.09 -37.92
CA GLY A 93 -21.33 10.57 -39.00
C GLY A 93 -22.46 11.51 -39.43
N TRP A 94 -22.39 12.76 -39.01
CA TRP A 94 -23.39 13.78 -39.39
C TRP A 94 -22.97 14.47 -40.70
N SER A 95 -23.56 14.07 -41.81
CA SER A 95 -23.11 14.44 -43.15
C SER A 95 -23.66 15.76 -43.68
N ARG A 96 -24.50 16.49 -42.96
CA ARG A 96 -25.03 17.79 -43.38
C ARG A 96 -23.98 18.87 -43.20
N LEU A 97 -23.71 19.61 -44.25
CA LEU A 97 -22.92 20.86 -44.19
C LEU A 97 -23.76 21.90 -43.43
N HIS A 98 -23.28 22.35 -42.29
CA HIS A 98 -23.87 23.43 -41.55
C HIS A 98 -23.06 24.71 -41.79
N ASP A 99 -23.78 25.80 -42.08
CA ASP A 99 -23.19 27.13 -42.16
C ASP A 99 -23.10 27.82 -40.80
N ASP A 100 -23.68 27.19 -39.79
CA ASP A 100 -23.73 27.66 -38.42
C ASP A 100 -23.15 26.61 -37.46
N ALA A 101 -22.25 27.05 -36.58
CA ALA A 101 -21.60 26.19 -35.58
C ALA A 101 -22.60 25.58 -34.58
N ARG A 102 -23.65 26.28 -34.19
CA ARG A 102 -24.68 25.82 -33.27
C ARG A 102 -25.42 24.61 -33.84
N ALA A 103 -25.86 24.71 -35.12
CA ALA A 103 -26.54 23.60 -35.76
C ALA A 103 -25.64 22.36 -35.93
N ALA A 104 -24.34 22.58 -36.19
CA ALA A 104 -23.37 21.50 -36.22
C ALA A 104 -23.20 20.84 -34.86
N LEU A 105 -23.08 21.59 -33.77
CA LEU A 105 -22.95 21.08 -32.40
C LEU A 105 -24.22 20.38 -31.90
N GLN A 106 -25.40 20.86 -32.28
CA GLN A 106 -26.67 20.18 -31.94
C GLN A 106 -26.81 18.83 -32.66
N GLY A 107 -26.38 18.76 -33.92
CA GLY A 107 -26.27 17.52 -34.69
C GLY A 107 -25.27 16.55 -34.05
N TYR A 108 -24.12 17.07 -33.60
CA TYR A 108 -23.13 16.30 -32.88
C TYR A 108 -23.67 15.75 -31.56
N ASP A 109 -24.38 16.55 -30.76
CA ASP A 109 -25.00 16.13 -29.50
C ASP A 109 -25.94 14.93 -29.68
N ALA A 110 -26.81 14.98 -30.68
CA ALA A 110 -27.71 13.88 -31.01
C ALA A 110 -26.92 12.60 -31.39
N ALA A 111 -25.88 12.75 -32.20
CA ALA A 111 -25.05 11.62 -32.63
C ALA A 111 -24.22 11.03 -31.47
N ALA A 112 -23.65 11.86 -30.62
CA ALA A 112 -22.89 11.45 -29.43
C ALA A 112 -23.79 10.73 -28.40
N THR A 113 -25.00 11.23 -28.16
CA THR A 113 -26.01 10.56 -27.32
C THR A 113 -26.38 9.18 -27.87
N ALA A 114 -26.61 9.05 -29.16
CA ALA A 114 -26.87 7.75 -29.79
C ALA A 114 -25.66 6.81 -29.71
N ARG A 115 -24.44 7.32 -29.87
CA ARG A 115 -23.20 6.57 -29.68
C ARG A 115 -23.09 6.05 -28.25
N ARG A 116 -23.34 6.89 -27.25
CA ARG A 116 -23.33 6.54 -25.83
C ARG A 116 -24.35 5.43 -25.52
N ALA A 117 -25.56 5.53 -26.03
CA ALA A 117 -26.58 4.51 -25.84
C ALA A 117 -26.13 3.14 -26.38
N ARG A 118 -25.51 3.11 -27.55
CA ARG A 118 -24.99 1.86 -28.13
C ARG A 118 -23.84 1.27 -27.30
N ARG A 119 -22.94 2.10 -26.77
CA ARG A 119 -21.78 1.68 -25.97
C ARG A 119 -22.17 1.16 -24.60
N LEU A 120 -23.04 1.87 -23.92
CA LEU A 120 -23.40 1.60 -22.52
C LEU A 120 -24.52 0.61 -22.35
N GLY A 121 -25.46 0.51 -23.30
CA GLY A 121 -26.73 -0.21 -23.09
C GLY A 121 -26.57 -1.63 -22.59
N LYS A 122 -25.64 -2.40 -23.15
CA LYS A 122 -25.37 -3.77 -22.70
C LYS A 122 -24.70 -3.82 -21.33
N ALA A 123 -23.68 -2.98 -21.12
CA ALA A 123 -22.94 -2.95 -19.87
C ALA A 123 -23.86 -2.55 -18.70
N LEU A 124 -24.67 -1.50 -18.86
CA LEU A 124 -25.58 -1.05 -17.81
C LEU A 124 -26.69 -2.08 -17.51
N ALA A 125 -27.22 -2.75 -18.53
CA ALA A 125 -28.23 -3.79 -18.37
C ALA A 125 -27.69 -5.03 -17.61
N GLU A 126 -26.42 -5.39 -17.82
CA GLU A 126 -25.80 -6.56 -17.22
C GLU A 126 -25.20 -6.27 -15.84
N TRP A 127 -24.55 -5.12 -15.67
CA TRP A 127 -23.78 -4.79 -14.49
C TRP A 127 -24.51 -3.85 -13.51
N GLY A 128 -25.59 -3.21 -13.94
CA GLY A 128 -26.53 -2.43 -13.11
C GLY A 128 -25.91 -1.15 -12.51
N PRO A 129 -26.45 -0.69 -11.38
CA PRO A 129 -25.93 0.47 -10.67
C PRO A 129 -24.48 0.28 -10.23
N ILE A 130 -23.75 1.40 -10.05
CA ILE A 130 -22.32 1.37 -9.72
C ILE A 130 -22.10 2.11 -8.39
N ALA A 131 -21.64 1.41 -7.37
CA ALA A 131 -21.14 2.05 -6.14
C ALA A 131 -19.69 2.51 -6.32
N PHE A 132 -19.35 3.66 -5.76
CA PHE A 132 -18.01 4.23 -5.85
C PHE A 132 -17.72 5.18 -4.70
N THR A 133 -16.43 5.42 -4.45
CA THR A 133 -15.98 6.42 -3.49
C THR A 133 -15.53 7.68 -4.19
N GLU A 134 -15.75 8.82 -3.56
CA GLU A 134 -15.22 10.12 -3.94
C GLU A 134 -14.37 10.66 -2.80
N SER A 135 -13.16 11.10 -3.10
CA SER A 135 -12.24 11.68 -2.11
C SER A 135 -11.30 12.69 -2.74
N HIS A 136 -10.67 13.50 -1.92
CA HIS A 136 -9.59 14.35 -2.39
C HIS A 136 -8.37 13.50 -2.80
N THR A 137 -7.64 13.95 -3.82
CA THR A 137 -6.32 13.41 -4.11
C THR A 137 -5.40 13.70 -2.93
N VAL A 138 -4.79 12.65 -2.41
CA VAL A 138 -3.77 12.73 -1.37
C VAL A 138 -2.40 12.56 -2.02
N HIS A 139 -1.47 13.44 -1.69
CA HIS A 139 -0.08 13.28 -2.11
C HIS A 139 0.57 12.18 -1.30
N MET A 140 1.04 11.14 -1.99
CA MET A 140 1.83 10.07 -1.43
C MET A 140 3.22 10.12 -2.03
N SER A 141 4.26 9.94 -1.22
CA SER A 141 5.63 9.94 -1.72
C SER A 141 6.01 8.60 -2.37
N PHE A 142 5.42 7.49 -1.92
CA PHE A 142 5.71 6.15 -2.40
C PHE A 142 4.44 5.38 -2.72
N ILE A 143 4.59 4.30 -3.49
CA ILE A 143 3.52 3.34 -3.69
C ILE A 143 3.28 2.56 -2.41
N GLY A 144 2.01 2.42 -2.09
CA GLY A 144 1.55 1.41 -1.18
C GLY A 144 1.89 1.64 0.27
N TYR A 145 2.01 2.86 0.71
CA TYR A 145 2.03 3.07 2.12
C TYR A 145 0.69 3.57 2.65
N THR A 146 0.54 3.40 3.93
CA THR A 146 -0.68 3.70 4.64
C THR A 146 -0.85 5.19 4.80
N GLU A 147 -1.83 5.73 4.17
CA GLU A 147 -2.22 7.11 4.39
C GLU A 147 -2.81 7.23 5.79
N GLY A 148 -2.17 7.99 6.61
CA GLY A 148 -2.78 8.37 7.85
C GLY A 148 -2.64 7.38 8.98
N LEU A 149 -1.42 7.04 9.29
CA LEU A 149 -1.09 6.48 10.60
C LEU A 149 -1.55 7.42 11.70
N SER A 150 -2.07 6.89 12.79
CA SER A 150 -2.41 7.69 13.96
C SER A 150 -1.21 8.06 14.83
N ASP A 151 0.00 7.63 14.49
CA ASP A 151 1.21 8.10 15.17
C ASP A 151 1.30 9.61 15.07
N ALA A 152 1.33 10.27 16.22
CA ALA A 152 1.29 11.73 16.31
C ALA A 152 2.55 12.41 15.76
N ARG A 153 3.66 11.68 15.57
CA ARG A 153 4.91 12.17 15.01
C ARG A 153 5.06 11.90 13.52
N ALA A 154 4.31 10.93 12.98
CA ALA A 154 4.38 10.59 11.59
C ALA A 154 3.83 11.71 10.70
N GLU A 155 4.39 11.84 9.50
CA GLU A 155 3.80 12.66 8.44
C GLU A 155 2.46 12.06 8.03
N ARG A 156 1.48 12.91 7.75
CA ARG A 156 0.11 12.46 7.55
C ARG A 156 -0.42 12.90 6.20
N PHE A 157 -1.13 11.98 5.57
CA PHE A 157 -1.79 12.20 4.29
C PHE A 157 -3.32 12.20 4.47
N PHE A 158 -3.80 13.01 5.39
CA PHE A 158 -5.22 13.14 5.68
C PHE A 158 -5.79 14.41 5.07
N LYS A 159 -6.79 14.26 4.22
CA LYS A 159 -7.53 15.36 3.62
C LYS A 159 -9.02 15.06 3.69
N PRO A 160 -9.74 15.63 4.68
CA PRO A 160 -11.13 15.30 4.94
C PRO A 160 -12.06 15.75 3.82
N GLY A 161 -13.20 15.10 3.75
CA GLY A 161 -14.23 15.29 2.74
C GLY A 161 -14.27 14.13 1.76
N ALA A 162 -15.13 13.15 2.04
CA ALA A 162 -15.28 11.97 1.19
C ALA A 162 -16.73 11.49 1.18
N ARG A 163 -17.10 10.76 0.12
CA ARG A 163 -18.43 10.18 -0.05
C ARG A 163 -18.35 8.75 -0.54
N LEU A 164 -19.28 7.93 -0.08
CA LEU A 164 -19.68 6.68 -0.72
C LEU A 164 -21.00 6.95 -1.46
N ALA A 165 -21.02 6.72 -2.75
CA ALA A 165 -22.15 7.05 -3.61
C ALA A 165 -22.53 5.90 -4.52
N LEU A 166 -23.74 5.95 -5.02
CA LEU A 166 -24.30 5.04 -6.00
C LEU A 166 -24.73 5.84 -7.24
N LEU A 167 -24.30 5.39 -8.41
CA LEU A 167 -24.78 5.88 -9.69
C LEU A 167 -25.87 4.93 -10.19
N GLU A 168 -27.11 5.40 -10.24
CA GLU A 168 -28.28 4.64 -10.63
C GLU A 168 -28.76 5.06 -12.02
N PHE A 169 -29.21 4.09 -12.80
CA PHE A 169 -29.69 4.32 -14.17
C PHE A 169 -31.16 3.89 -14.27
N ALA A 170 -32.00 4.79 -14.69
CA ALA A 170 -33.39 4.42 -15.04
C ALA A 170 -33.40 3.46 -16.24
N PRO A 171 -34.41 2.58 -16.38
CA PRO A 171 -34.48 1.66 -17.50
C PRO A 171 -34.34 2.37 -18.85
N GLY A 172 -33.35 1.97 -19.65
CA GLY A 172 -33.03 2.57 -20.95
C GLY A 172 -32.33 3.94 -20.88
N ALA A 173 -32.09 4.50 -19.71
CA ALA A 173 -31.33 5.73 -19.56
C ALA A 173 -29.82 5.45 -19.69
N VAL A 174 -29.11 6.41 -20.29
CA VAL A 174 -27.64 6.39 -20.47
C VAL A 174 -26.95 7.43 -19.60
N HIS A 175 -27.70 8.22 -18.88
CA HIS A 175 -27.23 9.15 -17.87
C HIS A 175 -27.72 8.67 -16.51
N GLY A 176 -26.79 8.51 -15.57
CA GLY A 176 -27.09 8.07 -14.22
C GLY A 176 -27.41 9.24 -13.29
N ALA A 177 -28.17 8.96 -12.26
CA ALA A 177 -28.39 9.85 -11.13
C ALA A 177 -27.51 9.41 -9.95
N LYS A 178 -26.74 10.35 -9.37
CA LYS A 178 -25.94 10.09 -8.17
C LYS A 178 -26.84 10.11 -6.92
N ARG A 179 -26.78 9.06 -6.13
CA ARG A 179 -27.33 9.01 -4.77
C ARG A 179 -26.19 8.82 -3.77
N VAL A 180 -26.04 9.75 -2.86
CA VAL A 180 -25.04 9.64 -1.78
C VAL A 180 -25.57 8.66 -0.74
N LEU A 181 -24.78 7.64 -0.42
CA LEU A 181 -25.08 6.63 0.61
C LEU A 181 -24.49 7.04 1.96
N LEU A 182 -23.29 7.60 1.94
CA LEU A 182 -22.57 8.10 3.12
C LEU A 182 -21.79 9.34 2.72
N ASP A 183 -21.97 10.44 3.44
CA ASP A 183 -21.23 11.70 3.28
C ASP A 183 -20.47 11.98 4.57
N ASP A 184 -19.14 12.04 4.49
CA ASP A 184 -18.30 12.42 5.61
C ASP A 184 -17.43 13.63 5.24
N PRO A 185 -17.85 14.84 5.57
CA PRO A 185 -17.08 16.04 5.28
C PRO A 185 -15.81 16.15 6.13
N HIS A 186 -15.63 15.31 7.16
CA HIS A 186 -14.55 15.40 8.15
C HIS A 186 -13.63 14.19 8.15
N GLY A 187 -14.01 13.10 7.49
CA GLY A 187 -13.24 11.88 7.35
C GLY A 187 -12.83 11.59 5.92
N MET A 188 -12.27 10.40 5.74
CA MET A 188 -11.87 9.85 4.44
C MET A 188 -12.49 8.47 4.25
N LEU A 189 -12.99 8.21 3.05
CA LEU A 189 -13.56 6.94 2.61
C LEU A 189 -12.77 6.42 1.43
N ARG A 190 -12.53 5.10 1.37
CA ARG A 190 -11.82 4.47 0.27
C ARG A 190 -12.21 2.99 0.08
N ASP A 191 -11.86 2.42 -1.04
CA ASP A 191 -11.74 0.98 -1.31
C ASP A 191 -13.02 0.17 -1.17
N VAL A 192 -14.10 0.62 -1.80
CA VAL A 192 -15.38 -0.12 -1.77
C VAL A 192 -15.29 -1.46 -2.51
N ASP A 193 -15.85 -2.51 -1.93
CA ASP A 193 -16.21 -3.78 -2.59
C ASP A 193 -17.62 -4.21 -2.21
N LEU A 194 -18.20 -5.14 -2.96
CA LEU A 194 -19.55 -5.66 -2.78
C LEU A 194 -19.49 -7.07 -2.21
N SER A 195 -20.33 -7.41 -1.25
CA SER A 195 -20.51 -8.78 -0.77
C SER A 195 -21.00 -9.72 -1.89
N PHE A 196 -20.77 -11.03 -1.78
CA PHE A 196 -21.16 -11.98 -2.84
C PHE A 196 -22.66 -12.20 -2.91
N ASP A 197 -23.40 -12.04 -1.82
CA ASP A 197 -24.88 -12.00 -1.80
C ASP A 197 -25.43 -10.67 -2.33
N ARG A 198 -24.58 -9.65 -2.49
CA ARG A 198 -24.91 -8.30 -2.96
C ARG A 198 -25.81 -7.50 -2.03
N GLU A 199 -25.77 -7.79 -0.75
CA GLU A 199 -26.56 -7.11 0.27
C GLU A 199 -25.80 -5.97 0.96
N GLU A 200 -24.43 -6.08 1.04
CA GLU A 200 -23.57 -5.11 1.70
C GLU A 200 -22.47 -4.56 0.80
N LEU A 201 -22.15 -3.30 1.03
CA LEU A 201 -20.90 -2.67 0.59
C LEU A 201 -19.91 -2.69 1.73
N VAL A 202 -18.69 -3.18 1.47
CA VAL A 202 -17.58 -3.18 2.43
C VAL A 202 -16.56 -2.15 1.98
N PHE A 203 -16.10 -1.29 2.90
CA PHE A 203 -15.21 -0.18 2.57
C PHE A 203 -14.32 0.20 3.75
N ALA A 204 -13.25 0.95 3.50
CA ALA A 204 -12.40 1.51 4.53
C ALA A 204 -12.82 2.95 4.86
N TRP A 205 -12.92 3.26 6.15
CA TRP A 205 -13.34 4.57 6.64
C TRP A 205 -12.44 5.02 7.78
N LYS A 206 -11.88 6.23 7.65
CA LYS A 206 -11.13 6.95 8.68
C LYS A 206 -11.89 8.24 8.98
N ARG A 207 -12.41 8.38 10.21
CA ARG A 207 -13.30 9.48 10.60
C ARG A 207 -12.59 10.64 11.29
N SER A 208 -11.31 10.48 11.63
CA SER A 208 -10.50 11.49 12.31
C SER A 208 -9.05 11.39 11.87
N ASP A 209 -8.33 12.51 11.83
CA ASP A 209 -6.90 12.51 11.51
C ASP A 209 -6.08 11.77 12.58
N ARG A 210 -6.30 12.06 13.87
CA ARG A 210 -5.46 11.58 14.97
C ARG A 210 -6.10 10.56 15.90
N LEU A 211 -7.44 10.50 15.92
CA LEU A 211 -8.19 9.66 16.84
C LEU A 211 -8.76 8.40 16.18
N ASP A 212 -8.57 8.25 14.88
CA ASP A 212 -9.01 7.09 14.12
C ASP A 212 -7.99 6.73 13.06
N ASP A 213 -7.98 5.48 12.65
CA ASP A 213 -7.28 4.99 11.46
C ASP A 213 -8.31 4.48 10.45
N TYR A 214 -7.86 4.03 9.29
CA TYR A 214 -8.76 3.31 8.40
C TYR A 214 -9.20 2.03 9.05
N HIS A 215 -10.51 1.83 9.13
CA HIS A 215 -11.10 0.58 9.57
C HIS A 215 -12.10 0.08 8.54
N ILE A 216 -12.25 -1.24 8.46
CA ILE A 216 -13.24 -1.86 7.59
C ILE A 216 -14.62 -1.69 8.21
N HIS A 217 -15.51 -1.16 7.40
CA HIS A 217 -16.94 -0.99 7.70
C HIS A 217 -17.75 -1.68 6.61
N GLU A 218 -18.96 -2.07 6.97
CA GLU A 218 -20.00 -2.47 6.01
C GLU A 218 -21.14 -1.47 6.02
N LEU A 219 -21.82 -1.34 4.88
CA LEU A 219 -23.06 -0.61 4.70
C LEU A 219 -24.08 -1.54 4.08
N ARG A 220 -25.21 -1.76 4.77
CA ARG A 220 -26.32 -2.55 4.24
C ARG A 220 -27.11 -1.74 3.22
N LEU A 221 -27.26 -2.27 2.01
CA LEU A 221 -27.92 -1.56 0.91
C LEU A 221 -29.43 -1.36 1.15
N ALA A 222 -30.08 -2.25 1.92
CA ALA A 222 -31.51 -2.22 2.15
C ALA A 222 -31.97 -1.02 2.99
N ASP A 223 -31.19 -0.62 4.00
CA ASP A 223 -31.56 0.42 4.97
C ASP A 223 -30.49 1.50 5.19
N GLY A 224 -29.31 1.35 4.56
CA GLY A 224 -28.19 2.29 4.71
C GLY A 224 -27.49 2.23 6.07
N SER A 225 -27.82 1.24 6.92
CA SER A 225 -27.14 1.07 8.21
C SER A 225 -25.69 0.69 8.03
N THR A 226 -24.81 1.20 8.90
CA THR A 226 -23.36 0.92 8.88
C THR A 226 -22.93 0.17 10.12
N ARG A 227 -21.98 -0.77 9.95
CA ARG A 227 -21.32 -1.49 11.04
C ARG A 227 -19.80 -1.47 10.88
N GLN A 228 -19.07 -1.20 11.95
CA GLN A 228 -17.62 -1.26 11.98
C GLN A 228 -17.16 -2.70 12.27
N LEU A 229 -16.35 -3.27 11.38
CA LEU A 229 -15.85 -4.65 11.48
C LEU A 229 -14.48 -4.73 12.16
N THR A 230 -13.58 -3.78 11.90
CA THR A 230 -12.25 -3.73 12.51
C THR A 230 -12.07 -2.48 13.35
N SER A 231 -11.10 -2.49 14.27
CA SER A 231 -10.82 -1.36 15.15
C SER A 231 -9.38 -1.43 15.70
N GLY A 232 -8.92 -0.34 16.29
CA GLY A 232 -7.64 -0.23 16.97
C GLY A 232 -6.87 1.02 16.53
N LEU A 233 -6.63 1.95 17.46
CA LEU A 233 -5.83 3.14 17.20
C LEU A 233 -4.37 2.74 16.94
N GLY A 234 -3.75 3.33 15.90
CA GLY A 234 -2.43 2.97 15.43
C GLY A 234 -2.39 1.70 14.57
N ARG A 235 -3.54 1.25 14.07
CA ARG A 235 -3.66 0.09 13.18
C ARG A 235 -4.63 0.42 12.05
N ALA A 236 -4.12 0.56 10.85
CA ALA A 236 -4.93 0.84 9.67
C ALA A 236 -5.32 -0.45 8.96
N ASP A 237 -6.62 -0.60 8.64
CA ASP A 237 -7.21 -1.71 7.88
C ASP A 237 -7.94 -1.12 6.67
N TYR A 238 -7.57 -1.53 5.46
CA TYR A 238 -8.09 -0.95 4.22
C TYR A 238 -8.04 -1.95 3.05
N GLU A 239 -8.51 -1.54 1.87
CA GLU A 239 -8.57 -2.36 0.65
C GLU A 239 -9.29 -3.71 0.84
N PRO A 240 -10.53 -3.72 1.34
CA PRO A 240 -11.26 -4.97 1.49
C PRO A 240 -11.57 -5.61 0.13
N ALA A 241 -11.52 -6.94 0.10
CA ALA A 241 -11.95 -7.79 -1.00
C ALA A 241 -12.82 -8.92 -0.45
N CYS A 242 -14.10 -8.94 -0.81
CA CYS A 242 -15.04 -9.96 -0.37
C CYS A 242 -14.78 -11.29 -1.06
N LEU A 243 -14.85 -12.38 -0.33
CA LEU A 243 -14.66 -13.74 -0.81
C LEU A 243 -16.01 -14.46 -1.05
N PRO A 244 -16.04 -15.51 -1.91
CA PRO A 244 -17.28 -16.27 -2.20
C PRO A 244 -17.87 -17.01 -1.01
N ASP A 245 -17.08 -17.28 0.01
CA ASP A 245 -17.50 -17.96 1.26
C ASP A 245 -18.02 -16.99 2.34
N GLY A 246 -18.07 -15.68 2.03
CA GLY A 246 -18.55 -14.63 2.92
C GLY A 246 -17.43 -13.98 3.75
N ASP A 247 -16.22 -14.49 3.72
CA ASP A 247 -15.08 -13.88 4.40
C ASP A 247 -14.57 -12.63 3.65
N ILE A 248 -13.74 -11.85 4.32
CA ILE A 248 -13.14 -10.62 3.78
C ILE A 248 -11.63 -10.72 3.90
N VAL A 249 -10.93 -10.52 2.78
CA VAL A 249 -9.48 -10.28 2.76
C VAL A 249 -9.24 -8.77 2.70
N PHE A 250 -8.27 -8.29 3.43
CA PHE A 250 -7.96 -6.87 3.49
C PHE A 250 -6.48 -6.62 3.82
N THR A 251 -6.05 -5.43 3.57
CA THR A 251 -4.70 -4.94 3.87
C THR A 251 -4.66 -4.36 5.29
N SER A 252 -3.62 -4.67 6.09
CA SER A 252 -3.52 -4.18 7.47
C SER A 252 -2.09 -3.88 7.91
N THR A 253 -1.91 -2.83 8.73
CA THR A 253 -0.64 -2.49 9.38
C THR A 253 -0.40 -3.20 10.71
N ARG A 254 -1.25 -4.16 11.10
CA ARG A 254 -1.13 -4.95 12.34
C ARG A 254 0.18 -5.69 12.55
N PRO A 255 1.04 -5.96 11.53
CA PRO A 255 2.39 -6.47 11.75
C PRO A 255 3.29 -5.56 12.59
N GLU A 256 2.96 -4.28 12.75
CA GLU A 256 3.71 -3.30 13.54
C GLU A 256 5.18 -3.18 13.10
N GLN A 257 5.41 -3.19 11.81
CA GLN A 257 6.72 -3.15 11.18
C GLN A 257 6.85 -1.90 10.32
N SER A 258 8.06 -1.36 10.20
CA SER A 258 8.32 -0.22 9.31
C SER A 258 8.98 -0.65 8.00
N VAL A 259 8.78 0.14 6.97
CA VAL A 259 9.55 0.07 5.71
C VAL A 259 11.03 0.32 6.03
N PRO A 260 11.98 -0.46 5.49
CA PRO A 260 13.41 -0.28 5.77
C PRO A 260 13.98 1.09 5.43
N CYS A 261 13.38 1.80 4.47
CA CYS A 261 13.86 3.11 4.00
C CYS A 261 12.98 4.30 4.41
N TRP A 262 11.87 4.08 5.13
CA TRP A 262 10.90 5.12 5.45
C TRP A 262 10.25 4.90 6.81
N TRP A 263 9.67 5.92 7.39
CA TRP A 263 8.96 5.88 8.67
C TRP A 263 7.62 5.14 8.63
N THR A 264 7.08 4.89 7.46
CA THR A 264 5.76 4.28 7.25
C THR A 264 5.72 2.83 7.73
N GLU A 265 4.66 2.46 8.43
CA GLU A 265 4.38 1.07 8.76
C GLU A 265 4.04 0.26 7.52
N ILE A 266 4.54 -0.97 7.47
CA ILE A 266 4.20 -1.90 6.39
C ILE A 266 2.80 -2.46 6.60
N SER A 267 2.22 -2.92 5.51
CA SER A 267 0.95 -3.64 5.54
C SER A 267 1.08 -5.03 4.93
N ASN A 268 0.39 -5.98 5.52
CA ASN A 268 0.25 -7.34 5.03
C ASN A 268 -1.23 -7.69 4.82
N LEU A 269 -1.49 -8.80 4.12
CA LEU A 269 -2.84 -9.27 3.91
C LEU A 269 -3.35 -10.07 5.10
N TYR A 270 -4.57 -9.76 5.50
CA TYR A 270 -5.34 -10.43 6.54
C TYR A 270 -6.65 -10.97 5.98
N ARG A 271 -7.18 -12.00 6.60
CA ARG A 271 -8.52 -12.54 6.36
C ARG A 271 -9.29 -12.56 7.66
N MET A 272 -10.58 -12.23 7.59
CA MET A 272 -11.54 -12.33 8.70
C MET A 272 -12.86 -12.88 8.18
N ASP A 273 -13.68 -13.38 9.10
CA ASP A 273 -15.07 -13.73 8.81
C ASP A 273 -15.88 -12.46 8.43
N GLY A 274 -16.97 -12.61 7.70
CA GLY A 274 -17.80 -11.48 7.28
C GLY A 274 -18.36 -10.62 8.43
N ASP A 275 -18.37 -11.14 9.66
CA ASP A 275 -18.76 -10.40 10.86
C ASP A 275 -17.60 -9.72 11.61
N GLY A 276 -16.37 -9.80 11.08
CA GLY A 276 -15.16 -9.20 11.64
C GLY A 276 -14.41 -10.07 12.64
N ARG A 277 -14.86 -11.33 12.87
CA ARG A 277 -14.19 -12.28 13.76
C ARG A 277 -13.04 -13.03 13.09
N HIS A 278 -12.26 -13.76 13.85
CA HIS A 278 -11.21 -14.69 13.46
C HIS A 278 -10.17 -14.09 12.49
N MET A 279 -9.87 -12.82 12.69
CA MET A 279 -8.87 -12.11 11.92
C MET A 279 -7.50 -12.77 12.05
N ARG A 280 -6.89 -13.13 10.90
CA ARG A 280 -5.61 -13.84 10.83
C ARG A 280 -4.79 -13.37 9.62
N ARG A 281 -3.48 -13.27 9.79
CA ARG A 281 -2.56 -12.88 8.73
C ARG A 281 -2.39 -14.01 7.73
N LEU A 282 -2.37 -13.70 6.44
CA LEU A 282 -2.22 -14.67 5.37
C LEU A 282 -0.75 -14.95 5.00
N ALA A 283 0.11 -13.93 5.12
CA ALA A 283 1.52 -14.04 4.80
C ALA A 283 2.36 -13.14 5.70
N VAL A 284 3.65 -13.41 5.81
CA VAL A 284 4.63 -12.55 6.47
C VAL A 284 5.48 -11.90 5.40
N ASP A 285 5.00 -10.77 4.87
CA ASP A 285 5.71 -10.00 3.88
C ASP A 285 6.62 -8.96 4.54
N GLN A 286 7.82 -8.80 4.01
CA GLN A 286 8.86 -7.92 4.50
C GLN A 286 8.47 -6.45 4.41
N VAL A 287 7.78 -6.09 3.34
CA VAL A 287 7.27 -4.75 3.07
C VAL A 287 5.79 -4.84 2.71
N HIS A 288 5.28 -3.88 1.94
CA HIS A 288 3.85 -3.84 1.63
C HIS A 288 3.38 -5.00 0.75
N ALA A 289 2.28 -5.61 1.18
CA ALA A 289 1.39 -6.42 0.35
C ALA A 289 0.04 -5.69 0.28
N LEU A 290 -0.41 -5.34 -0.93
CA LEU A 290 -1.49 -4.37 -1.18
C LEU A 290 -2.42 -4.81 -2.31
N HIS A 291 -3.56 -4.13 -2.41
CA HIS A 291 -4.52 -4.25 -3.50
C HIS A 291 -5.04 -5.69 -3.70
N PRO A 292 -5.46 -6.40 -2.64
CA PRO A 292 -6.01 -7.73 -2.81
C PRO A 292 -7.25 -7.69 -3.70
N ALA A 293 -7.34 -8.64 -4.63
CA ALA A 293 -8.51 -8.85 -5.48
C ALA A 293 -8.55 -10.28 -5.99
N LEU A 294 -9.77 -10.76 -6.32
CA LEU A 294 -9.94 -12.10 -6.84
C LEU A 294 -9.51 -12.20 -8.31
N LEU A 295 -8.82 -13.28 -8.63
CA LEU A 295 -8.64 -13.82 -9.97
C LEU A 295 -9.81 -14.74 -10.33
N SER A 296 -9.98 -15.04 -11.61
CA SER A 296 -11.09 -15.88 -12.08
C SER A 296 -11.00 -17.33 -11.63
N ASP A 297 -9.83 -17.79 -11.18
CA ASP A 297 -9.60 -19.12 -10.59
C ASP A 297 -9.87 -19.17 -9.07
N GLY A 298 -10.31 -18.07 -8.47
CA GLY A 298 -10.60 -17.96 -7.03
C GLY A 298 -9.39 -17.65 -6.16
N ARG A 299 -8.19 -17.49 -6.72
CA ARG A 299 -7.00 -17.04 -6.01
C ARG A 299 -7.09 -15.53 -5.74
N ILE A 300 -6.33 -15.07 -4.79
CA ILE A 300 -6.14 -13.63 -4.49
C ILE A 300 -4.89 -13.16 -5.24
N ALA A 301 -5.04 -12.17 -6.13
CA ALA A 301 -3.92 -11.39 -6.64
C ALA A 301 -3.64 -10.23 -5.71
N TYR A 302 -2.39 -9.86 -5.55
CA TYR A 302 -1.97 -8.70 -4.77
C TYR A 302 -0.64 -8.14 -5.28
N THR A 303 -0.44 -6.86 -5.08
CA THR A 303 0.85 -6.20 -5.33
C THR A 303 1.75 -6.43 -4.13
N ARG A 304 2.98 -6.94 -4.35
CA ARG A 304 4.00 -7.09 -3.31
C ARG A 304 5.20 -6.21 -3.61
N TRP A 305 5.60 -5.35 -2.68
CA TRP A 305 6.83 -4.61 -2.81
C TRP A 305 8.00 -5.50 -2.42
N ASP A 306 8.83 -5.83 -3.40
CA ASP A 306 9.94 -6.77 -3.24
C ASP A 306 11.23 -6.02 -2.88
N TYR A 307 11.23 -5.39 -1.72
CA TYR A 307 12.28 -4.51 -1.22
C TYR A 307 13.25 -5.25 -0.32
N ASN A 308 14.08 -6.08 -0.91
CA ASN A 308 15.01 -6.95 -0.21
C ASN A 308 16.32 -7.16 -0.99
N ASP A 309 17.05 -8.22 -0.70
CA ASP A 309 18.33 -8.60 -1.30
C ASP A 309 18.25 -8.99 -2.79
N ARG A 310 17.05 -8.98 -3.36
CA ARG A 310 16.84 -9.36 -4.75
C ARG A 310 17.55 -8.47 -5.76
N GLY A 311 17.97 -7.32 -5.34
CA GLY A 311 18.47 -6.27 -6.21
C GLY A 311 17.32 -5.47 -6.82
N GLN A 312 17.56 -4.23 -7.19
CA GLN A 312 16.58 -3.26 -7.57
C GLN A 312 15.45 -3.09 -6.54
N ASN A 313 15.49 -2.00 -5.82
CA ASN A 313 14.57 -1.71 -4.71
C ASN A 313 13.22 -1.09 -5.11
N PHE A 314 12.94 -0.92 -6.40
CA PHE A 314 11.69 -0.32 -6.87
C PHE A 314 10.60 -1.30 -7.33
N PRO A 315 10.84 -2.60 -7.65
CA PRO A 315 9.80 -3.44 -8.23
C PRO A 315 8.63 -3.72 -7.29
N HIS A 316 7.43 -3.61 -7.86
CA HIS A 316 6.18 -4.03 -7.25
C HIS A 316 5.47 -5.04 -8.15
N PRO A 317 5.93 -6.31 -8.18
CA PRO A 317 5.30 -7.36 -8.95
C PRO A 317 3.93 -7.74 -8.39
N VAL A 318 3.15 -8.42 -9.22
CA VAL A 318 1.91 -9.07 -8.80
C VAL A 318 2.22 -10.49 -8.34
N PHE A 319 1.78 -10.79 -7.13
CA PHE A 319 1.75 -12.13 -6.57
C PHE A 319 0.33 -12.67 -6.54
N SER A 320 0.20 -13.97 -6.36
CA SER A 320 -1.09 -14.59 -6.07
C SER A 320 -0.93 -15.66 -5.00
N MET A 321 -2.00 -15.87 -4.22
CA MET A 321 -2.10 -16.92 -3.22
C MET A 321 -3.52 -17.50 -3.20
N ARG A 322 -3.68 -18.65 -2.58
CA ARG A 322 -5.01 -19.16 -2.20
C ARG A 322 -5.64 -18.26 -1.14
N PRO A 323 -6.97 -18.23 -0.99
CA PRO A 323 -7.63 -17.42 0.05
C PRO A 323 -7.23 -17.76 1.50
N ASP A 324 -6.65 -18.93 1.73
CA ASP A 324 -6.11 -19.37 3.01
C ASP A 324 -4.63 -18.99 3.22
N GLY A 325 -4.01 -18.29 2.26
CA GLY A 325 -2.62 -17.84 2.29
C GLY A 325 -1.60 -18.86 1.77
N GLN A 326 -2.01 -20.06 1.42
CA GLN A 326 -1.13 -21.08 0.84
C GLN A 326 -0.79 -20.79 -0.63
N ASP A 327 0.24 -21.45 -1.12
CA ASP A 327 0.70 -21.44 -2.51
C ASP A 327 0.94 -20.00 -3.02
N GLN A 328 1.72 -19.23 -2.24
CA GLN A 328 2.19 -17.93 -2.69
C GLN A 328 3.12 -18.09 -3.88
N ARG A 329 2.85 -17.34 -4.95
CA ARG A 329 3.67 -17.36 -6.15
C ARG A 329 3.57 -16.07 -6.93
N VAL A 330 4.58 -15.81 -7.73
CA VAL A 330 4.55 -14.69 -8.68
C VAL A 330 3.44 -14.92 -9.69
N HIS A 331 2.57 -13.93 -9.86
CA HIS A 331 1.60 -13.89 -10.94
C HIS A 331 2.21 -13.24 -12.18
N TYR A 332 2.83 -12.04 -12.01
CA TYR A 332 3.52 -11.33 -13.08
C TYR A 332 4.58 -10.38 -12.53
N GLY A 333 5.69 -10.23 -13.23
CA GLY A 333 6.72 -9.22 -12.96
C GLY A 333 7.77 -9.63 -11.93
N GLY A 334 7.78 -10.90 -11.52
CA GLY A 334 8.70 -11.41 -10.51
C GLY A 334 10.18 -11.20 -10.83
N ASN A 335 10.58 -11.20 -12.09
CA ASN A 335 11.95 -10.97 -12.53
C ASN A 335 12.06 -9.79 -13.52
N SER A 336 11.19 -8.78 -13.37
CA SER A 336 11.06 -7.70 -14.33
C SER A 336 11.66 -6.39 -13.83
N TRP A 337 12.29 -5.66 -14.75
CA TRP A 337 12.48 -4.22 -14.64
C TRP A 337 11.25 -3.45 -15.14
N PHE A 338 10.56 -4.01 -16.13
CA PHE A 338 9.46 -3.36 -16.85
C PHE A 338 8.20 -4.24 -16.88
N PRO A 339 7.05 -3.69 -16.47
CA PRO A 339 6.92 -2.40 -15.80
C PRO A 339 7.45 -2.46 -14.36
N THR A 340 7.88 -1.34 -13.81
CA THR A 340 8.43 -1.28 -12.45
C THR A 340 7.39 -1.67 -11.41
N SER A 341 6.15 -1.23 -11.61
CA SER A 341 5.04 -1.50 -10.67
C SER A 341 3.79 -1.92 -11.41
N LEU A 342 3.08 -2.88 -10.82
CA LEU A 342 1.76 -3.34 -11.25
C LEU A 342 0.77 -3.22 -10.08
N LEU A 343 -0.26 -2.41 -10.26
CA LEU A 343 -1.14 -1.98 -9.19
C LEU A 343 -2.61 -2.32 -9.49
N HIS A 344 -3.40 -2.51 -8.45
CA HIS A 344 -4.85 -2.72 -8.54
C HIS A 344 -5.24 -3.86 -9.50
N THR A 345 -4.47 -4.94 -9.50
CA THR A 345 -4.68 -6.09 -10.40
C THR A 345 -5.98 -6.81 -10.05
N ARG A 346 -6.83 -7.06 -11.06
CA ARG A 346 -8.09 -7.83 -10.93
C ARG A 346 -8.21 -8.87 -12.02
N GLY A 347 -8.79 -10.02 -11.68
CA GLY A 347 -9.13 -11.05 -12.66
C GLY A 347 -10.20 -10.56 -13.66
N VAL A 348 -10.03 -10.92 -14.93
CA VAL A 348 -11.05 -10.65 -15.95
C VAL A 348 -12.11 -11.73 -15.89
N PRO A 349 -13.41 -11.41 -15.75
CA PRO A 349 -14.48 -12.40 -15.65
C PRO A 349 -14.47 -13.41 -16.79
N GLY A 350 -14.44 -14.71 -16.44
CA GLY A 350 -14.47 -15.81 -17.42
C GLY A 350 -13.20 -15.96 -18.26
N SER A 351 -12.08 -15.34 -17.85
CA SER A 351 -10.80 -15.40 -18.54
C SER A 351 -9.66 -15.76 -17.57
N THR A 352 -8.58 -16.30 -18.08
CA THR A 352 -7.33 -16.51 -17.33
C THR A 352 -6.47 -15.24 -17.21
N LYS A 353 -6.87 -14.17 -17.90
CA LYS A 353 -6.18 -12.89 -17.89
C LYS A 353 -6.55 -12.04 -16.68
N SER A 354 -5.70 -11.09 -16.40
CA SER A 354 -5.95 -10.05 -15.40
C SER A 354 -5.69 -8.65 -15.95
N MET A 355 -6.31 -7.66 -15.37
CA MET A 355 -6.16 -6.24 -15.72
C MET A 355 -5.44 -5.52 -14.60
N SER A 356 -4.48 -4.65 -14.93
CA SER A 356 -3.63 -3.97 -13.95
C SER A 356 -3.28 -2.55 -14.40
N ILE A 357 -2.76 -1.74 -13.48
CA ILE A 357 -2.16 -0.44 -13.77
C ILE A 357 -0.63 -0.62 -13.78
N ALA A 358 -0.01 -0.37 -14.91
CA ALA A 358 1.44 -0.30 -15.05
C ALA A 358 1.93 1.11 -14.70
N ALA A 359 2.89 1.21 -13.79
CA ALA A 359 3.38 2.47 -13.23
C ALA A 359 4.86 2.39 -12.82
N GLY A 360 5.44 3.50 -12.43
CA GLY A 360 6.70 3.57 -11.70
C GLY A 360 6.48 3.47 -10.18
N HIS A 361 7.56 3.54 -9.43
CA HIS A 361 7.54 3.46 -7.96
C HIS A 361 6.91 4.72 -7.32
N HIS A 362 7.34 5.93 -7.69
CA HIS A 362 6.84 7.20 -7.15
C HIS A 362 5.76 7.82 -8.05
N THR A 363 4.59 7.21 -8.17
CA THR A 363 3.58 7.58 -9.19
C THR A 363 2.17 7.80 -8.65
N LEU A 364 1.99 8.01 -7.36
CA LEU A 364 0.67 8.23 -6.73
C LEU A 364 -0.36 7.13 -7.05
N GLN A 365 0.09 5.88 -7.21
CA GLN A 365 -0.73 4.71 -7.56
C GLN A 365 -1.55 4.89 -8.85
N GLN A 366 -0.99 5.59 -9.83
CA GLN A 366 -1.62 5.85 -11.12
C GLN A 366 -0.65 5.55 -12.27
N GLY A 367 -1.18 5.21 -13.43
CA GLY A 367 -0.35 4.87 -14.59
C GLY A 367 -1.18 4.50 -15.81
N LYS A 368 -0.67 3.57 -16.61
CA LYS A 368 -1.30 3.07 -17.84
C LYS A 368 -2.03 1.75 -17.58
N LEU A 369 -3.11 1.55 -18.30
CA LEU A 369 -3.88 0.32 -18.18
C LEU A 369 -3.26 -0.80 -19.02
N VAL A 370 -3.12 -1.98 -18.43
CA VAL A 370 -2.58 -3.17 -19.09
C VAL A 370 -3.45 -4.39 -18.87
N LEU A 371 -3.47 -5.25 -19.88
CA LEU A 371 -4.02 -6.61 -19.80
C LEU A 371 -2.85 -7.59 -19.71
N LEU A 372 -2.88 -8.48 -18.72
CA LEU A 372 -1.85 -9.48 -18.46
C LEU A 372 -2.37 -10.87 -18.86
N ASP A 373 -1.63 -11.53 -19.74
CA ASP A 373 -1.85 -12.91 -20.19
C ASP A 373 -0.65 -13.76 -19.77
N THR A 374 -0.71 -14.31 -18.57
CA THR A 374 0.40 -15.08 -17.99
C THR A 374 0.71 -16.37 -18.73
N GLY A 375 -0.19 -16.83 -19.61
CA GLY A 375 0.05 -17.95 -20.50
C GLY A 375 1.02 -17.65 -21.65
N LYS A 376 1.22 -16.36 -21.97
CA LYS A 376 2.19 -15.91 -22.99
C LYS A 376 3.55 -15.55 -22.41
N GLY A 377 3.60 -15.25 -21.13
CA GLY A 377 4.81 -14.87 -20.42
C GLY A 377 4.48 -14.07 -19.16
N ARG A 378 5.47 -13.92 -18.28
CA ARG A 378 5.27 -13.34 -16.94
C ARG A 378 6.22 -12.21 -16.58
N ASP A 379 7.17 -11.88 -17.43
CA ASP A 379 8.23 -10.94 -17.14
C ASP A 379 8.56 -10.03 -18.33
N GLU A 380 9.13 -8.87 -18.04
CA GLU A 380 9.71 -7.92 -19.01
C GLU A 380 8.74 -7.54 -20.14
N GLY A 381 7.47 -7.32 -19.83
CA GLY A 381 6.44 -6.95 -20.80
C GLY A 381 5.91 -8.09 -21.66
N VAL A 382 6.49 -9.31 -21.57
CA VAL A 382 5.98 -10.46 -22.31
C VAL A 382 4.66 -10.94 -21.70
N GLY A 383 3.63 -11.10 -22.54
CA GLY A 383 2.27 -11.38 -22.06
C GLY A 383 1.52 -10.17 -21.52
N MET A 384 2.06 -8.96 -21.65
CA MET A 384 1.42 -7.72 -21.26
C MET A 384 1.05 -6.89 -22.50
N GLU A 385 -0.16 -6.38 -22.52
CA GLU A 385 -0.67 -5.50 -23.57
C GLU A 385 -1.17 -4.19 -22.98
N PHE A 386 -0.66 -3.05 -23.45
CA PHE A 386 -1.23 -1.75 -23.13
C PHE A 386 -2.53 -1.55 -23.88
N ILE A 387 -3.57 -1.16 -23.16
CA ILE A 387 -4.92 -0.98 -23.70
C ILE A 387 -5.47 0.41 -23.38
N ALA A 388 -6.56 0.77 -24.07
CA ALA A 388 -7.29 2.02 -23.91
C ALA A 388 -6.47 3.30 -24.22
N PRO A 389 -5.89 3.44 -25.43
CA PRO A 389 -5.99 2.53 -26.56
C PRO A 389 -4.91 1.44 -26.56
N ARG A 390 -5.13 0.39 -27.34
CA ARG A 390 -4.09 -0.62 -27.63
C ARG A 390 -2.92 0.06 -28.32
N ARG A 391 -1.73 -0.12 -27.73
CA ARG A 391 -0.49 0.50 -28.24
C ARG A 391 0.74 -0.18 -27.71
N HIS A 392 1.85 0.06 -28.40
CA HIS A 392 3.17 -0.22 -27.87
C HIS A 392 3.62 0.97 -27.01
N VAL A 393 4.09 0.70 -25.81
CA VAL A 393 4.73 1.68 -24.92
C VAL A 393 6.21 1.35 -24.86
N PRO A 394 7.11 2.33 -25.07
CA PRO A 394 8.53 2.10 -24.93
C PRO A 394 8.89 1.54 -23.56
N TYR A 395 9.88 0.69 -23.54
CA TYR A 395 10.42 0.11 -22.34
C TYR A 395 11.08 1.18 -21.44
N GLU A 396 10.56 1.36 -20.24
CA GLU A 396 11.04 2.35 -19.28
C GLU A 396 11.34 1.70 -17.93
N ARG A 397 12.56 1.89 -17.43
CA ARG A 397 13.03 1.38 -16.14
C ARG A 397 13.13 2.44 -15.07
N VAL A 398 12.27 3.43 -15.09
CA VAL A 398 12.39 4.58 -14.22
C VAL A 398 11.30 4.61 -13.17
N ASP A 399 11.65 5.24 -12.08
CA ASP A 399 10.89 5.39 -10.89
C ASP A 399 9.54 6.10 -11.10
N VAL A 400 9.52 7.15 -11.91
CA VAL A 400 8.35 7.98 -12.22
C VAL A 400 7.72 7.68 -13.59
N ALA A 401 7.94 6.48 -14.12
CA ALA A 401 7.46 6.08 -15.44
C ALA A 401 5.94 6.20 -15.60
N MET A 402 5.50 6.35 -16.85
CA MET A 402 4.09 6.27 -17.28
C MET A 402 3.16 7.33 -16.68
N GLN A 403 3.69 8.52 -16.36
CA GLN A 403 2.90 9.62 -15.81
C GLN A 403 2.42 10.63 -16.85
N ASP A 404 2.92 10.57 -18.08
CA ASP A 404 2.53 11.49 -19.16
C ASP A 404 1.18 11.11 -19.78
N GLY A 405 0.42 12.14 -20.18
CA GLY A 405 -0.85 11.95 -20.87
C GLY A 405 -1.98 11.48 -19.97
N GLU A 406 -2.78 10.55 -20.46
CA GLU A 406 -3.90 10.00 -19.72
C GLU A 406 -3.43 9.06 -18.59
N LEU A 407 -4.19 9.05 -17.49
CA LEU A 407 -3.89 8.25 -16.31
C LEU A 407 -5.09 7.43 -15.86
N PHE A 408 -4.80 6.24 -15.37
CA PHE A 408 -5.78 5.29 -14.86
C PHE A 408 -5.50 4.94 -13.40
N ARG A 409 -6.59 4.63 -12.67
CA ARG A 409 -6.62 4.02 -11.34
C ARG A 409 -7.76 3.03 -11.26
N HIS A 410 -7.68 2.07 -10.35
CA HIS A 410 -8.79 1.19 -9.93
C HIS A 410 -9.61 0.60 -11.10
N PRO A 411 -9.01 -0.17 -12.01
CA PRO A 411 -9.75 -0.79 -13.10
C PRO A 411 -10.72 -1.85 -12.55
N PHE A 412 -11.91 -1.94 -13.16
CA PHE A 412 -12.88 -3.00 -12.92
C PHE A 412 -13.24 -3.65 -14.25
N PRO A 413 -12.63 -4.82 -14.58
CA PRO A 413 -12.90 -5.49 -15.85
C PRO A 413 -14.31 -6.07 -15.89
N LEU A 414 -15.00 -5.83 -17.00
CA LEU A 414 -16.27 -6.45 -17.34
C LEU A 414 -16.05 -7.65 -18.28
N SER A 415 -15.00 -7.56 -19.10
CA SER A 415 -14.52 -8.58 -20.04
C SER A 415 -13.06 -8.27 -20.41
N GLU A 416 -12.45 -9.02 -21.31
CA GLU A 416 -11.12 -8.71 -21.87
C GLU A 416 -11.07 -7.40 -22.65
N THR A 417 -12.22 -6.88 -23.07
CA THR A 417 -12.31 -5.72 -23.96
C THR A 417 -13.09 -4.56 -23.38
N GLN A 418 -13.80 -4.73 -22.26
CA GLN A 418 -14.62 -3.68 -21.66
C GLN A 418 -14.38 -3.62 -20.15
N PHE A 419 -14.39 -2.41 -19.59
CA PHE A 419 -14.13 -2.20 -18.18
C PHE A 419 -14.67 -0.86 -17.69
N TYR A 420 -14.82 -0.73 -16.37
CA TYR A 420 -14.91 0.55 -15.71
C TYR A 420 -13.52 0.94 -15.17
N ALA A 421 -13.25 2.24 -15.11
CA ALA A 421 -12.03 2.76 -14.51
C ALA A 421 -12.23 4.15 -13.91
N SER A 422 -11.42 4.45 -12.90
CA SER A 422 -11.12 5.82 -12.53
C SER A 422 -10.07 6.33 -13.53
N TYR A 423 -10.44 7.32 -14.32
CA TYR A 423 -9.65 7.78 -15.46
C TYR A 423 -9.58 9.29 -15.52
N ARG A 424 -8.42 9.80 -15.88
CA ARG A 424 -8.16 11.22 -16.15
C ARG A 424 -7.58 11.36 -17.56
N PRO A 425 -8.27 12.05 -18.48
CA PRO A 425 -7.74 12.33 -19.82
C PRO A 425 -6.46 13.17 -19.79
N ALA A 426 -5.68 13.11 -20.87
CA ALA A 426 -4.46 13.90 -21.02
C ALA A 426 -4.71 15.42 -20.98
N PHE A 427 -5.91 15.86 -21.35
CA PHE A 427 -6.27 17.26 -21.50
C PHE A 427 -7.65 17.55 -20.92
N GLY A 428 -7.84 18.77 -20.43
CA GLY A 428 -9.14 19.39 -20.19
C GLY A 428 -9.95 18.93 -18.99
N MET A 429 -9.53 17.88 -18.31
CA MET A 429 -10.12 17.37 -17.06
C MET A 429 -9.03 17.26 -16.00
N GLU A 430 -9.22 17.92 -14.87
CA GLU A 430 -8.21 17.95 -13.80
C GLU A 430 -8.35 16.78 -12.81
N ARG A 431 -9.54 16.15 -12.77
CA ARG A 431 -9.93 15.14 -11.79
C ARG A 431 -10.16 13.79 -12.44
N PHE A 432 -10.00 12.75 -11.65
CA PHE A 432 -10.38 11.41 -12.05
C PHE A 432 -11.90 11.27 -12.02
N GLY A 433 -12.47 10.86 -13.14
CA GLY A 433 -13.89 10.54 -13.28
C GLY A 433 -14.14 9.03 -13.36
N LEU A 434 -15.37 8.61 -13.18
CA LEU A 434 -15.84 7.26 -13.44
C LEU A 434 -16.14 7.11 -14.92
N TYR A 435 -15.45 6.20 -15.58
CA TYR A 435 -15.61 5.93 -17.02
C TYR A 435 -15.99 4.47 -17.28
N TRP A 436 -16.81 4.24 -18.28
CA TRP A 436 -16.81 3.03 -19.07
C TRP A 436 -15.84 3.18 -20.24
N MET A 437 -15.07 2.14 -20.52
CA MET A 437 -14.09 2.16 -21.62
C MET A 437 -14.00 0.80 -22.29
N ASP A 438 -13.51 0.81 -23.54
CA ASP A 438 -13.06 -0.40 -24.19
C ASP A 438 -11.54 -0.43 -24.39
N ALA A 439 -11.02 -1.60 -24.74
CA ALA A 439 -9.59 -1.80 -24.92
C ALA A 439 -8.98 -0.97 -26.07
N ASP A 440 -9.78 -0.52 -27.02
CA ASP A 440 -9.33 0.27 -28.16
C ASP A 440 -9.38 1.79 -27.88
N GLY A 441 -9.84 2.18 -26.68
CA GLY A 441 -9.82 3.55 -26.19
C GLY A 441 -11.13 4.33 -26.37
N ALA A 442 -12.20 3.70 -26.88
CA ALA A 442 -13.51 4.32 -26.81
C ALA A 442 -13.97 4.42 -25.34
N ARG A 443 -14.50 5.56 -24.98
CA ARG A 443 -14.86 5.84 -23.60
C ARG A 443 -16.15 6.63 -23.45
N GLU A 444 -16.79 6.50 -22.30
CA GLU A 444 -17.94 7.28 -21.89
C GLU A 444 -17.82 7.68 -20.43
N LEU A 445 -17.78 8.99 -20.16
CA LEU A 445 -17.81 9.50 -18.80
C LEU A 445 -19.17 9.23 -18.16
N LEU A 446 -19.17 8.48 -17.07
CA LEU A 446 -20.40 8.15 -16.32
C LEU A 446 -20.66 9.17 -15.22
N HIS A 447 -19.61 9.57 -14.50
CA HIS A 447 -19.71 10.56 -13.43
C HIS A 447 -18.36 11.26 -13.20
N ALA A 448 -18.40 12.56 -12.86
CA ALA A 448 -17.28 13.34 -12.36
C ALA A 448 -17.77 14.35 -11.31
N ASP A 449 -16.95 14.55 -10.28
CA ASP A 449 -17.17 15.61 -9.28
C ASP A 449 -16.19 16.76 -9.53
N PRO A 450 -16.61 18.03 -9.36
CA PRO A 450 -15.74 19.17 -9.64
C PRO A 450 -14.61 19.35 -8.62
N VAL A 451 -14.70 18.71 -7.46
CA VAL A 451 -13.78 18.90 -6.31
C VAL A 451 -13.06 17.62 -5.94
N LEU A 452 -13.75 16.47 -5.99
CA LEU A 452 -13.28 15.17 -5.57
C LEU A 452 -12.91 14.29 -6.76
N ASP A 453 -11.93 13.45 -6.59
CA ASP A 453 -11.62 12.38 -7.53
C ASP A 453 -12.59 11.21 -7.28
N VAL A 454 -13.08 10.61 -8.36
CA VAL A 454 -13.73 9.31 -8.26
C VAL A 454 -12.65 8.25 -8.09
N ALA A 455 -12.78 7.45 -7.05
CA ALA A 455 -11.83 6.39 -6.74
C ALA A 455 -12.41 5.01 -7.09
N ARG A 456 -12.24 4.02 -6.24
CA ARG A 456 -12.64 2.63 -6.50
C ARG A 456 -14.16 2.52 -6.75
N MET A 457 -14.52 1.68 -7.70
CA MET A 457 -15.91 1.43 -8.08
C MET A 457 -16.22 -0.07 -8.12
N VAL A 458 -17.49 -0.42 -7.88
CA VAL A 458 -18.02 -1.77 -8.01
C VAL A 458 -19.45 -1.74 -8.54
N PRO A 459 -19.78 -2.49 -9.61
CA PRO A 459 -21.14 -2.62 -10.09
C PRO A 459 -21.94 -3.57 -9.21
N LEU A 460 -23.22 -3.27 -8.98
CA LEU A 460 -24.13 -4.02 -8.09
C LEU A 460 -24.97 -5.08 -8.82
N GLY A 461 -25.13 -4.98 -10.15
CA GLY A 461 -26.01 -5.87 -10.90
C GLY A 461 -25.49 -7.30 -11.03
N ARG A 462 -24.17 -7.45 -11.09
CA ARG A 462 -23.52 -8.75 -11.25
C ARG A 462 -22.20 -8.77 -10.48
N LYS A 463 -21.92 -9.88 -9.80
CA LYS A 463 -20.59 -10.20 -9.29
C LYS A 463 -20.01 -11.36 -10.11
N PRO A 464 -18.74 -11.32 -10.52
CA PRO A 464 -18.12 -12.42 -11.25
C PRO A 464 -18.23 -13.73 -10.48
N VAL A 465 -18.61 -14.81 -11.15
CA VAL A 465 -18.59 -16.15 -10.55
C VAL A 465 -17.15 -16.63 -10.51
N VAL A 466 -16.65 -16.91 -9.32
CA VAL A 466 -15.34 -17.48 -9.07
C VAL A 466 -15.49 -18.72 -8.19
N PRO A 467 -14.59 -19.71 -8.32
CA PRO A 467 -14.65 -20.89 -7.46
C PRO A 467 -14.31 -20.54 -6.02
N THR A 468 -14.99 -21.18 -5.07
CA THR A 468 -14.62 -21.16 -3.65
C THR A 468 -13.48 -22.15 -3.44
N ILE A 469 -12.36 -21.70 -2.92
CA ILE A 469 -11.23 -22.55 -2.58
C ILE A 469 -11.28 -22.80 -1.08
N ALA A 470 -11.35 -24.07 -0.70
CA ALA A 470 -11.44 -24.47 0.71
C ALA A 470 -10.16 -24.10 1.48
N ASP A 471 -10.33 -23.67 2.73
CA ASP A 471 -9.23 -23.49 3.69
C ASP A 471 -8.72 -24.86 4.14
N THR A 472 -7.44 -25.12 3.85
CA THR A 472 -6.76 -26.38 4.15
C THR A 472 -5.58 -26.21 5.12
N VAL A 473 -5.44 -25.03 5.73
CA VAL A 473 -4.37 -24.76 6.69
C VAL A 473 -4.58 -25.58 7.96
N ASP A 474 -3.54 -26.33 8.34
CA ASP A 474 -3.51 -27.06 9.61
C ASP A 474 -2.84 -26.21 10.70
N HIS A 475 -3.61 -25.33 11.33
CA HIS A 475 -3.13 -24.46 12.39
C HIS A 475 -2.62 -25.17 13.66
N SER A 476 -2.76 -26.50 13.75
CA SER A 476 -2.17 -27.28 14.85
C SER A 476 -0.67 -27.54 14.64
N ARG A 477 -0.15 -27.30 13.43
CA ARG A 477 1.26 -27.47 13.10
C ARG A 477 2.00 -26.15 13.21
N ALA A 478 3.25 -26.23 13.65
CA ALA A 478 4.13 -25.06 13.74
C ALA A 478 5.05 -24.93 12.51
N THR A 479 5.00 -25.89 11.59
CA THR A 479 5.93 -26.01 10.46
C THR A 479 5.19 -26.26 9.15
N GLY A 480 5.85 -25.95 8.05
CA GLY A 480 5.56 -26.42 6.71
C GLY A 480 6.76 -27.16 6.14
N THR A 481 6.64 -27.71 4.94
CA THR A 481 7.69 -28.48 4.27
C THR A 481 7.95 -27.97 2.87
N TYR A 482 9.24 -27.92 2.50
CA TYR A 482 9.68 -27.75 1.13
C TYR A 482 10.11 -29.10 0.54
N TYR A 483 9.67 -29.35 -0.68
CA TYR A 483 10.15 -30.45 -1.52
C TYR A 483 10.81 -29.89 -2.76
N VAL A 484 12.09 -30.15 -2.95
CA VAL A 484 12.82 -29.82 -4.17
C VAL A 484 13.07 -31.12 -4.93
N HIS A 485 12.55 -31.18 -6.17
CA HIS A 485 12.64 -32.39 -6.98
C HIS A 485 14.10 -32.66 -7.43
N ASP A 486 14.75 -31.62 -7.99
CA ASP A 486 16.16 -31.72 -8.42
C ASP A 486 16.74 -30.28 -8.55
N VAL A 487 17.62 -29.88 -7.64
CA VAL A 487 18.20 -28.52 -7.61
C VAL A 487 18.92 -28.14 -8.91
N TYR A 488 19.38 -29.12 -9.71
CA TYR A 488 20.09 -28.85 -10.96
C TYR A 488 19.17 -28.54 -12.14
N ARG A 489 17.87 -28.59 -11.95
CA ARG A 489 16.90 -28.14 -12.95
C ARG A 489 16.71 -26.65 -12.91
N GLY A 490 16.45 -26.08 -14.07
CA GLY A 490 16.31 -24.63 -14.23
C GLY A 490 17.64 -23.94 -14.49
N LYS A 491 17.58 -22.60 -14.53
CA LYS A 491 18.76 -21.79 -14.85
C LYS A 491 19.65 -21.50 -13.65
N GLY A 492 19.11 -21.66 -12.45
CA GLY A 492 19.81 -21.27 -11.22
C GLY A 492 21.13 -22.00 -11.00
N LEU A 493 21.24 -23.25 -11.43
CA LEU A 493 22.46 -24.06 -11.37
C LEU A 493 22.98 -24.44 -12.77
N GLU A 494 22.68 -23.66 -13.81
CA GLU A 494 23.16 -23.94 -15.16
C GLU A 494 24.70 -23.95 -15.21
N GLY A 495 25.28 -25.02 -15.71
CA GLY A 495 26.74 -25.20 -15.79
C GLY A 495 27.40 -25.71 -14.50
N VAL A 496 26.67 -25.85 -13.40
CA VAL A 496 27.16 -26.40 -12.15
C VAL A 496 27.20 -27.95 -12.25
N PRO A 497 28.33 -28.61 -12.01
CA PRO A 497 28.42 -30.05 -12.05
C PRO A 497 27.47 -30.70 -11.02
N ARG A 498 26.82 -31.81 -11.39
CA ARG A 498 26.06 -32.62 -10.43
C ARG A 498 26.97 -33.09 -9.30
N GLY A 499 26.44 -33.03 -8.08
CA GLY A 499 27.19 -33.35 -6.88
C GLY A 499 27.98 -32.16 -6.29
N ALA A 500 28.04 -30.97 -6.95
CA ALA A 500 28.64 -29.77 -6.37
C ALA A 500 27.74 -29.15 -5.27
N ALA A 501 26.44 -29.14 -5.48
CA ALA A 501 25.46 -28.72 -4.46
C ALA A 501 25.33 -29.78 -3.37
N LYS A 502 25.53 -29.38 -2.10
CA LYS A 502 25.55 -30.29 -0.94
C LYS A 502 24.41 -30.07 0.01
N SER A 503 24.01 -28.78 0.22
CA SER A 503 22.96 -28.46 1.14
C SER A 503 22.16 -27.23 0.72
N ILE A 504 20.96 -27.10 1.27
CA ILE A 504 20.11 -25.92 1.18
C ILE A 504 20.10 -25.25 2.55
N ARG A 505 20.61 -24.04 2.63
CA ARG A 505 20.51 -23.17 3.81
C ARG A 505 19.19 -22.44 3.81
N VAL A 506 18.51 -22.47 4.96
CA VAL A 506 17.30 -21.70 5.21
C VAL A 506 17.65 -20.46 6.03
N VAL A 507 17.32 -19.28 5.49
CA VAL A 507 17.57 -17.99 6.13
C VAL A 507 16.23 -17.32 6.39
N GLU A 508 16.02 -16.92 7.64
CA GLU A 508 14.87 -16.11 8.07
C GLU A 508 15.24 -14.64 8.08
N LEU A 509 14.30 -13.80 7.64
CA LEU A 509 14.37 -12.34 7.73
C LEU A 509 13.65 -11.87 9.00
N ASP A 510 14.34 -11.08 9.81
CA ASP A 510 13.78 -10.47 11.01
C ASP A 510 13.48 -9.00 10.75
N TYR A 511 12.22 -8.62 10.86
CA TYR A 511 11.75 -7.28 10.54
C TYR A 511 11.85 -6.35 11.74
N ARG A 512 12.24 -5.10 11.48
CA ARG A 512 12.31 -4.11 12.54
C ARG A 512 10.91 -3.63 12.94
N ALA A 513 10.77 -3.33 14.23
CA ALA A 513 9.58 -2.68 14.75
C ALA A 513 9.43 -1.27 14.15
N ALA A 514 8.20 -0.82 13.97
CA ALA A 514 7.91 0.56 13.59
C ALA A 514 8.45 1.54 14.65
N GLY A 515 8.68 2.77 14.27
CA GLY A 515 9.06 3.83 15.20
C GLY A 515 10.55 4.02 15.45
N VAL A 516 11.42 3.35 14.69
CA VAL A 516 12.87 3.37 14.91
C VAL A 516 13.59 4.42 14.08
N GLY A 517 14.36 5.27 14.75
CA GLY A 517 15.28 6.23 14.15
C GLY A 517 14.63 7.50 13.65
N GLN A 518 15.45 8.51 13.34
CA GLN A 518 15.00 9.74 12.69
C GLN A 518 15.24 9.64 11.20
N THR A 519 14.30 10.12 10.42
CA THR A 519 14.41 10.24 8.98
C THR A 519 14.63 11.69 8.58
N PHE A 520 14.99 11.94 7.32
CA PHE A 520 15.02 13.28 6.74
C PHE A 520 13.68 14.02 6.88
N ASN A 521 12.58 13.31 7.01
CA ASN A 521 11.23 13.85 7.14
C ASN A 521 10.77 13.96 8.59
N HIS A 522 11.69 13.91 9.56
CA HIS A 522 11.40 14.03 10.98
C HIS A 522 10.43 12.98 11.54
N GLY A 523 10.16 11.90 10.80
CA GLY A 523 9.39 10.77 11.27
C GLY A 523 10.23 9.80 12.10
N GLU A 524 9.57 9.02 12.95
CA GLU A 524 10.23 8.09 13.87
C GLU A 524 10.24 6.64 13.38
N GLY A 525 9.59 6.39 12.27
CA GLY A 525 9.25 5.05 11.83
C GLY A 525 10.33 4.29 11.08
N GLY A 526 11.44 4.72 10.90
CA GLY A 526 12.41 3.99 10.11
C GLY A 526 13.21 4.92 9.23
N GLY A 527 14.24 4.47 8.74
CA GLY A 527 15.17 5.30 8.08
C GLY A 527 14.96 5.41 6.59
N SER A 528 15.39 6.50 6.03
CA SER A 528 15.83 6.52 4.64
C SER A 528 16.87 5.41 4.41
N LEU A 529 17.24 5.17 3.18
CA LEU A 529 18.33 4.25 2.77
C LEU A 529 19.57 4.27 3.67
N ASN A 530 19.71 5.29 4.49
CA ASN A 530 20.88 5.55 5.32
C ASN A 530 20.57 5.64 6.81
N SER A 531 19.33 5.54 7.26
CA SER A 531 18.97 5.94 8.63
C SER A 531 19.02 4.84 9.68
N ALA A 532 19.01 3.58 9.32
CA ALA A 532 19.33 2.48 10.23
C ALA A 532 19.76 1.23 9.43
N PRO A 533 20.80 1.33 8.62
CA PRO A 533 21.20 0.21 7.76
C PRO A 533 21.70 -0.94 8.62
N VAL A 534 21.29 -2.14 8.28
CA VAL A 534 21.83 -3.38 8.86
C VAL A 534 23.23 -3.65 8.32
N ALA A 535 23.51 -3.18 7.12
CA ALA A 535 24.81 -3.26 6.45
C ALA A 535 25.16 -1.94 5.76
N VAL A 536 26.45 -1.66 5.58
CA VAL A 536 26.93 -0.51 4.81
C VAL A 536 26.46 -0.61 3.35
N ALA A 537 26.20 0.54 2.73
CA ALA A 537 25.70 0.64 1.34
C ALA A 537 24.42 -0.20 1.07
N ASN A 538 23.67 -0.52 2.13
CA ASN A 538 22.49 -1.38 2.09
C ASN A 538 22.80 -2.74 1.42
N GLY A 539 23.86 -3.41 1.84
CA GLY A 539 24.17 -4.77 1.43
C GLY A 539 22.99 -5.67 1.75
N THR A 540 22.63 -5.80 3.01
CA THR A 540 21.36 -6.38 3.43
C THR A 540 20.44 -5.33 4.03
N TRP A 541 19.12 -5.50 3.82
CA TRP A 541 18.08 -4.61 4.35
C TRP A 541 17.62 -5.03 5.75
N ASP A 542 17.56 -6.34 6.01
CA ASP A 542 17.00 -6.90 7.23
C ASP A 542 18.04 -7.70 8.00
N VAL A 543 17.84 -7.79 9.31
CA VAL A 543 18.55 -8.74 10.16
C VAL A 543 18.21 -10.15 9.70
N LYS A 544 19.21 -10.99 9.57
CA LYS A 544 19.11 -12.35 9.05
C LYS A 544 19.49 -13.38 10.10
N ARG A 545 18.70 -14.46 10.14
CA ARG A 545 18.93 -15.62 10.99
C ARG A 545 19.11 -16.87 10.13
N ILE A 546 20.20 -17.58 10.28
CA ILE A 546 20.35 -18.90 9.68
C ILE A 546 19.59 -19.89 10.54
N LEU A 547 18.50 -20.45 10.01
CA LEU A 547 17.69 -21.45 10.71
C LEU A 547 18.39 -22.83 10.71
N GLY A 548 19.16 -23.11 9.69
CA GLY A 548 19.94 -24.33 9.52
C GLY A 548 20.03 -24.74 8.05
N ASP A 549 20.65 -25.90 7.83
CA ASP A 549 20.92 -26.47 6.52
C ASP A 549 20.22 -27.83 6.37
N ALA A 550 19.62 -28.10 5.19
CA ALA A 550 19.08 -29.39 4.79
C ALA A 550 20.01 -30.04 3.73
N ASP A 551 20.23 -31.34 3.80
CA ASP A 551 21.11 -32.05 2.86
C ASP A 551 20.42 -32.24 1.49
N ILE A 552 21.18 -32.06 0.40
CA ILE A 552 20.77 -32.40 -0.96
C ILE A 552 21.26 -33.83 -1.23
N HIS A 553 20.34 -34.69 -1.66
CA HIS A 553 20.66 -36.08 -2.04
C HIS A 553 21.40 -36.14 -3.37
N GLU A 554 22.01 -37.33 -3.68
CA GLU A 554 22.80 -37.55 -4.91
C GLU A 554 22.00 -37.31 -6.19
N ASP A 555 20.68 -37.53 -6.15
CA ASP A 555 19.77 -37.27 -7.27
C ASP A 555 19.40 -35.78 -7.41
N GLY A 556 19.91 -34.90 -6.53
CA GLY A 556 19.63 -33.48 -6.47
C GLY A 556 18.36 -33.13 -5.70
N SER A 557 17.66 -34.08 -5.13
CA SER A 557 16.42 -33.87 -4.39
C SER A 557 16.66 -33.47 -2.93
N ALA A 558 15.70 -32.74 -2.35
CA ALA A 558 15.68 -32.39 -0.93
C ALA A 558 14.23 -32.29 -0.43
N LEU A 559 13.98 -32.72 0.82
CA LEU A 559 12.68 -32.60 1.49
C LEU A 559 12.94 -32.21 2.94
N PHE A 560 12.49 -31.03 3.36
CA PHE A 560 12.83 -30.49 4.67
C PHE A 560 11.73 -29.64 5.28
N GLU A 561 11.74 -29.56 6.59
CA GLU A 561 10.80 -28.85 7.42
C GLU A 561 11.32 -27.44 7.76
N VAL A 562 10.44 -26.42 7.69
CA VAL A 562 10.74 -25.03 8.07
C VAL A 562 9.66 -24.50 8.99
N PRO A 563 9.94 -23.46 9.83
CA PRO A 563 8.91 -22.78 10.59
C PRO A 563 7.82 -22.23 9.68
N ALA A 564 6.58 -22.42 10.03
CA ALA A 564 5.47 -21.76 9.36
C ALA A 564 5.37 -20.29 9.80
N MET A 565 4.76 -19.44 8.98
CA MET A 565 4.60 -18.01 9.24
C MET A 565 5.92 -17.28 9.50
N ALA A 566 6.99 -17.76 8.89
CA ALA A 566 8.30 -17.12 8.87
C ALA A 566 8.62 -16.65 7.44
N SER A 567 9.20 -15.48 7.32
CA SER A 567 9.67 -14.96 6.04
C SER A 567 11.07 -15.53 5.78
N ILE A 568 11.19 -16.46 4.86
CA ILE A 568 12.43 -17.19 4.61
C ILE A 568 12.85 -17.12 3.14
N TYR A 569 14.14 -17.27 2.90
CA TYR A 569 14.70 -17.55 1.59
C TYR A 569 15.76 -18.66 1.65
N LEU A 570 16.14 -19.19 0.49
CA LEU A 570 16.95 -20.37 0.36
C LEU A 570 18.28 -20.05 -0.33
N GLN A 571 19.36 -20.69 0.14
CA GLN A 571 20.67 -20.66 -0.50
C GLN A 571 21.12 -22.12 -0.77
N VAL A 572 21.58 -22.40 -1.99
CA VAL A 572 22.20 -23.67 -2.33
C VAL A 572 23.70 -23.55 -2.09
N LEU A 573 24.28 -24.46 -1.29
CA LEU A 573 25.66 -24.41 -0.85
C LEU A 573 26.49 -25.54 -1.43
N ASP A 574 27.79 -25.29 -1.65
CA ASP A 574 28.80 -26.29 -2.02
C ASP A 574 29.35 -27.02 -0.79
N ASP A 575 30.39 -27.83 -1.00
CA ASP A 575 31.06 -28.64 0.03
C ASP A 575 31.86 -27.81 1.04
N LYS A 576 32.21 -26.58 0.74
CA LYS A 576 32.81 -25.61 1.66
C LYS A 576 31.78 -24.74 2.39
N GLY A 577 30.48 -24.91 2.11
CA GLY A 577 29.42 -24.09 2.67
C GLY A 577 29.27 -22.72 2.02
N ARG A 578 29.80 -22.52 0.82
CA ARG A 578 29.74 -21.30 0.02
C ARG A 578 28.50 -21.31 -0.86
N ALA A 579 27.82 -20.17 -0.99
CA ALA A 579 26.60 -20.10 -1.79
C ALA A 579 26.88 -20.21 -3.30
N ILE A 580 26.31 -21.23 -3.91
CA ILE A 580 26.22 -21.40 -5.36
C ILE A 580 25.18 -20.48 -5.93
N GLN A 581 23.99 -20.46 -5.29
CA GLN A 581 22.81 -19.70 -5.71
C GLN A 581 21.95 -19.32 -4.52
N THR A 582 21.16 -18.26 -4.68
CA THR A 582 20.22 -17.79 -3.66
C THR A 582 18.91 -17.35 -4.31
N THR A 583 17.78 -17.57 -3.64
CA THR A 583 16.47 -17.10 -4.14
C THR A 583 16.30 -15.59 -4.02
N ARG A 584 16.99 -14.92 -3.13
CA ARG A 584 16.98 -13.47 -2.87
C ARG A 584 15.62 -12.86 -2.51
N SER A 585 14.51 -13.47 -2.90
CA SER A 585 13.15 -13.12 -2.54
C SER A 585 12.66 -14.05 -1.44
N TRP A 586 11.81 -13.56 -0.56
CA TRP A 586 11.27 -14.38 0.54
C TRP A 586 10.01 -15.14 0.13
N ASP A 587 9.74 -16.16 0.91
CA ASP A 587 8.52 -16.95 0.87
C ASP A 587 8.00 -17.21 2.28
N THR A 588 6.72 -17.46 2.43
CA THR A 588 6.08 -17.82 3.71
C THR A 588 5.26 -19.09 3.50
N LEU A 589 5.52 -20.12 4.29
CA LEU A 589 4.64 -21.28 4.33
C LEU A 589 3.57 -21.12 5.42
N ARG A 590 2.37 -21.57 5.12
CA ARG A 590 1.30 -21.70 6.11
C ARG A 590 1.54 -22.93 6.99
N PRO A 591 0.95 -22.99 8.21
CA PRO A 591 0.98 -24.18 9.03
C PRO A 591 0.50 -25.43 8.27
N GLY A 592 1.36 -26.45 8.22
CA GLY A 592 1.09 -27.71 7.52
C GLY A 592 1.19 -27.66 5.99
N GLU A 593 1.53 -26.52 5.40
CA GLU A 593 1.69 -26.41 3.95
C GLU A 593 2.86 -27.25 3.44
N GLN A 594 2.64 -27.87 2.28
CA GLN A 594 3.69 -28.55 1.51
C GLN A 594 3.88 -27.82 0.19
N LYS A 595 5.06 -27.28 -0.02
CA LYS A 595 5.41 -26.55 -1.25
C LYS A 595 6.47 -27.29 -2.03
N GLY A 596 6.21 -27.52 -3.33
CA GLY A 596 7.12 -28.20 -4.22
C GLY A 596 7.81 -27.26 -5.19
N CYS A 597 9.11 -27.45 -5.40
CA CYS A 597 9.91 -26.84 -6.44
C CYS A 597 10.43 -27.91 -7.40
N VAL A 598 10.35 -27.65 -8.71
CA VAL A 598 10.90 -28.59 -9.73
C VAL A 598 12.42 -28.54 -9.70
N GLY A 599 13.00 -27.36 -9.49
CA GLY A 599 14.42 -27.15 -9.42
C GLY A 599 14.77 -25.74 -8.90
N CYS A 600 16.04 -25.34 -9.09
CA CYS A 600 16.49 -24.01 -8.71
C CYS A 600 16.25 -23.02 -9.86
N HIS A 601 15.42 -22.00 -9.62
CA HIS A 601 15.02 -21.00 -10.62
C HIS A 601 14.48 -21.60 -11.91
N GLU A 602 13.60 -22.58 -11.79
CA GLU A 602 12.82 -23.08 -12.93
C GLU A 602 11.70 -22.09 -13.28
N LYS A 603 11.24 -22.18 -14.52
CA LYS A 603 10.07 -21.42 -14.95
C LYS A 603 8.82 -21.97 -14.26
N GLN A 604 7.89 -21.08 -13.89
CA GLN A 604 6.62 -21.46 -13.23
C GLN A 604 5.71 -22.34 -14.10
N ASP A 605 5.95 -22.41 -15.39
CA ASP A 605 5.29 -23.32 -16.35
C ASP A 605 6.05 -24.64 -16.55
N ALA A 606 7.17 -24.84 -15.84
CA ALA A 606 7.89 -26.09 -15.88
C ALA A 606 7.11 -27.19 -15.13
N ASN A 607 6.92 -28.32 -15.79
CA ASN A 607 6.34 -29.50 -15.16
C ASN A 607 7.44 -30.37 -14.53
N ALA A 608 7.18 -30.86 -13.34
CA ALA A 608 8.00 -31.95 -12.80
C ALA A 608 7.97 -33.09 -13.77
N HIS A 609 9.12 -33.73 -14.03
CA HIS A 609 9.11 -35.02 -14.73
C HIS A 609 8.35 -36.03 -13.90
N PRO A 610 7.66 -36.99 -14.55
CA PRO A 610 7.12 -38.11 -13.83
C PRO A 610 8.23 -38.72 -12.94
N PHE A 611 7.88 -39.01 -11.70
CA PHE A 611 8.79 -39.74 -10.83
C PHE A 611 9.18 -41.05 -11.51
N ALA A 612 10.43 -41.45 -11.37
CA ALA A 612 10.77 -42.86 -11.55
C ALA A 612 9.83 -43.71 -10.66
N ASP A 613 9.54 -44.94 -11.04
CA ASP A 613 8.56 -45.78 -10.31
C ASP A 613 8.79 -45.89 -8.79
N ASP A 614 9.98 -45.53 -8.32
CA ASP A 614 10.41 -45.57 -6.92
C ASP A 614 10.58 -44.20 -6.23
N GLY A 615 10.26 -43.07 -6.91
CA GLY A 615 10.36 -41.71 -6.39
C GLY A 615 11.80 -41.18 -6.23
N THR A 616 11.93 -39.94 -5.73
CA THR A 616 13.23 -39.33 -5.43
C THR A 616 13.83 -39.86 -4.13
N MET A 617 15.13 -39.69 -3.97
CA MET A 617 15.83 -40.08 -2.72
C MET A 617 15.28 -39.30 -1.53
N ALA A 618 14.98 -37.99 -1.69
CA ALA A 618 14.37 -37.20 -0.63
C ALA A 618 13.06 -37.80 -0.15
N TRP A 619 12.22 -38.33 -1.05
CA TRP A 619 10.95 -38.95 -0.69
C TRP A 619 11.14 -40.26 0.06
N LYS A 620 12.17 -41.06 -0.34
CA LYS A 620 12.51 -42.30 0.32
C LYS A 620 13.09 -42.13 1.73
N HIS A 621 13.88 -41.07 1.93
CA HIS A 621 14.50 -40.76 3.23
C HIS A 621 13.58 -40.02 4.18
N GLY A 622 12.50 -39.41 3.65
CA GLY A 622 11.53 -38.60 4.42
C GLY A 622 11.96 -37.18 4.74
N VAL A 623 11.15 -36.51 5.55
CA VAL A 623 11.34 -35.08 5.87
C VAL A 623 12.53 -34.90 6.79
N GLN A 624 13.49 -34.09 6.38
CA GLN A 624 14.65 -33.69 7.18
C GLN A 624 14.28 -32.54 8.13
N ARG A 625 14.84 -32.53 9.33
CA ARG A 625 14.97 -31.35 10.18
C ARG A 625 16.22 -30.59 9.80
N LEU A 626 16.17 -29.27 9.87
CA LEU A 626 17.33 -28.44 9.59
C LEU A 626 18.46 -28.74 10.59
N ARG A 627 19.66 -28.98 10.08
CA ARG A 627 20.87 -29.09 10.87
C ARG A 627 21.30 -27.67 11.31
N PRO A 628 21.43 -27.41 12.62
CA PRO A 628 21.80 -26.09 13.12
C PRO A 628 23.14 -25.58 12.55
N PHE A 629 23.21 -24.33 12.18
CA PHE A 629 24.44 -23.67 11.78
C PHE A 629 25.18 -23.17 13.02
N GLN A 630 26.15 -23.94 13.50
CA GLN A 630 27.06 -23.58 14.61
C GLN A 630 26.35 -23.01 15.86
N GLY A 631 25.30 -23.67 16.30
CA GLY A 631 24.48 -23.31 17.45
C GLY A 631 23.02 -22.97 17.11
N PRO A 632 22.26 -22.45 18.07
CA PRO A 632 20.86 -22.09 17.85
C PRO A 632 20.72 -20.93 16.87
N PRO A 633 19.58 -20.83 16.13
CA PRO A 633 19.30 -19.72 15.25
C PRO A 633 19.40 -18.37 15.98
N ARG A 634 20.15 -17.47 15.42
CA ARG A 634 20.34 -16.10 15.94
C ARG A 634 20.63 -15.14 14.81
N GLY A 635 20.42 -13.84 15.06
CA GLY A 635 20.78 -12.82 14.07
C GLY A 635 22.28 -12.79 13.85
N PHE A 636 22.68 -12.71 12.58
CA PHE A 636 24.10 -12.77 12.18
C PHE A 636 24.79 -11.42 12.39
N SER A 637 25.60 -11.31 13.44
CA SER A 637 26.30 -10.11 13.85
C SER A 637 27.76 -10.17 13.45
N PHE A 638 28.26 -9.12 12.79
CA PHE A 638 29.70 -9.01 12.48
C PHE A 638 30.56 -9.07 13.75
N ALA A 639 30.17 -8.35 14.77
CA ALA A 639 30.92 -8.28 16.04
C ALA A 639 30.97 -9.63 16.76
N ARG A 640 29.92 -10.45 16.66
CA ARG A 640 29.85 -11.77 17.35
C ARG A 640 30.37 -12.92 16.51
N GLU A 641 30.21 -12.85 15.19
CA GLU A 641 30.50 -13.99 14.30
C GLU A 641 31.83 -13.83 13.54
N VAL A 642 32.18 -12.59 13.14
CA VAL A 642 33.34 -12.32 12.27
C VAL A 642 34.52 -11.73 13.04
N GLN A 643 34.27 -10.72 13.89
CA GLN A 643 35.36 -10.03 14.60
C GLN A 643 36.24 -10.98 15.43
N PRO A 644 35.71 -12.00 16.16
CA PRO A 644 36.57 -12.93 16.89
C PRO A 644 37.54 -13.73 16.00
N ILE A 645 37.11 -14.03 14.75
CA ILE A 645 38.00 -14.68 13.76
C ILE A 645 39.14 -13.76 13.36
N LEU A 646 38.81 -12.48 13.13
CA LEU A 646 39.82 -11.47 12.78
C LEU A 646 40.81 -11.26 13.93
N ASP A 647 40.30 -11.17 15.16
CA ASP A 647 41.16 -10.96 16.37
C ASP A 647 42.10 -12.11 16.59
N ALA A 648 41.66 -13.34 16.35
CA ALA A 648 42.47 -14.54 16.54
C ALA A 648 43.53 -14.75 15.43
N ASN A 649 43.17 -14.44 14.16
CA ASN A 649 43.97 -14.88 13.01
C ASN A 649 44.62 -13.74 12.21
N CYS A 650 44.11 -12.47 12.35
CA CYS A 650 44.50 -11.39 11.43
C CYS A 650 45.09 -10.17 12.12
N VAL A 651 44.52 -9.76 13.27
CA VAL A 651 44.86 -8.50 13.95
C VAL A 651 46.33 -8.41 14.37
N ALA A 652 46.98 -9.56 14.65
CA ALA A 652 48.40 -9.57 15.01
C ALA A 652 49.32 -8.89 13.94
N CYS A 653 48.90 -8.94 12.67
CA CYS A 653 49.59 -8.28 11.57
C CYS A 653 48.81 -7.09 10.98
N HIS A 654 47.51 -7.08 11.19
CA HIS A 654 46.56 -6.09 10.66
C HIS A 654 46.02 -5.18 11.76
N ASP A 655 46.92 -4.56 12.53
CA ASP A 655 46.58 -3.66 13.63
C ASP A 655 46.62 -2.15 13.24
N GLY A 656 46.89 -1.88 11.95
CA GLY A 656 47.03 -0.52 11.43
C GLY A 656 48.27 0.23 11.85
N SER A 657 49.28 -0.42 12.49
CA SER A 657 50.56 0.21 12.88
C SER A 657 51.51 0.40 11.71
N GLU A 658 51.46 -0.50 10.73
CA GLU A 658 52.31 -0.44 9.56
C GLU A 658 51.67 0.28 8.38
N PRO A 659 52.32 1.22 7.73
CA PRO A 659 51.81 1.90 6.56
C PRO A 659 51.46 0.93 5.42
N GLY A 660 50.20 0.99 4.95
CA GLY A 660 49.75 0.14 3.86
C GLY A 660 49.11 -1.19 4.31
N THR A 661 49.13 -1.52 5.60
CA THR A 661 48.37 -2.64 6.16
C THR A 661 46.97 -2.21 6.54
N MET A 662 45.99 -3.11 6.29
CA MET A 662 44.61 -2.87 6.63
C MET A 662 44.44 -3.02 8.15
N ASP A 663 43.78 -2.07 8.81
CA ASP A 663 43.41 -2.19 10.23
C ASP A 663 42.15 -3.04 10.39
N LEU A 664 42.25 -4.22 10.98
CA LEU A 664 41.19 -5.18 11.20
C LEU A 664 40.71 -5.26 12.65
N ARG A 665 41.12 -4.29 13.50
CA ARG A 665 40.61 -4.19 14.88
C ARG A 665 39.16 -3.79 14.93
N GLY A 666 38.43 -4.30 15.91
CA GLY A 666 37.04 -3.95 16.21
C GLY A 666 36.81 -2.54 16.77
N THR A 667 37.72 -1.57 16.44
CA THR A 667 37.62 -0.20 16.94
C THR A 667 36.37 0.51 16.45
N PRO A 668 35.54 1.05 17.33
CA PRO A 668 34.31 1.73 16.95
C PRO A 668 34.55 2.96 16.08
N VAL A 669 33.72 3.16 15.09
CA VAL A 669 33.66 4.31 14.19
C VAL A 669 32.23 4.83 14.13
N ASP A 670 31.99 5.95 14.81
CA ASP A 670 30.66 6.57 14.77
C ASP A 670 30.37 7.22 13.41
N ASP A 671 29.17 7.06 12.93
CA ASP A 671 28.75 7.58 11.65
C ASP A 671 28.74 9.11 11.60
N GLY A 672 28.44 9.73 12.75
CA GLY A 672 28.44 11.18 12.90
C GLY A 672 27.33 11.88 12.11
N ASN A 673 26.37 11.14 11.58
CA ASN A 673 25.23 11.63 10.85
C ASN A 673 23.90 11.25 11.53
N ILE A 674 22.77 11.56 10.89
CA ILE A 674 21.42 11.27 11.40
C ILE A 674 21.17 9.78 11.67
N ASN A 675 21.92 8.90 11.02
CA ASN A 675 21.76 7.45 11.11
C ASN A 675 22.22 6.88 12.46
N LYS A 676 23.07 7.62 13.17
CA LYS A 676 23.60 7.24 14.48
C LYS A 676 24.15 5.82 14.54
N ARG A 677 24.79 5.35 13.46
CA ARG A 677 25.41 4.01 13.42
C ARG A 677 26.80 4.06 14.04
N ARG A 678 27.16 2.98 14.70
CA ARG A 678 28.48 2.75 15.26
C ARG A 678 29.10 1.52 14.62
N TRP A 679 29.78 1.75 13.50
CA TRP A 679 30.50 0.71 12.77
C TRP A 679 31.76 0.27 13.49
N THR A 680 32.47 -0.73 12.98
CA THR A 680 33.86 -1.02 13.37
C THR A 680 34.83 -0.74 12.23
N ARG A 681 36.05 -0.42 12.57
CA ARG A 681 37.14 -0.16 11.60
C ARG A 681 37.35 -1.38 10.70
N SER A 682 37.45 -2.55 11.29
CA SER A 682 37.55 -3.83 10.59
C SER A 682 36.43 -4.05 9.55
N TYR A 683 35.18 -3.81 9.94
CA TYR A 683 34.06 -3.95 9.03
C TYR A 683 34.14 -3.02 7.83
N LEU A 684 34.37 -1.72 8.09
CA LEU A 684 34.48 -0.72 7.02
C LEU A 684 35.66 -1.00 6.09
N ASN A 685 36.77 -1.46 6.62
CA ASN A 685 37.93 -1.78 5.83
C ASN A 685 37.75 -3.03 4.99
N LEU A 686 37.14 -4.11 5.53
CA LEU A 686 36.84 -5.33 4.78
C LEU A 686 35.91 -5.10 3.60
N VAL A 687 34.89 -4.28 3.78
CA VAL A 687 33.95 -3.90 2.71
C VAL A 687 34.45 -2.72 1.86
N GLU A 688 35.72 -2.29 2.08
CA GLU A 688 36.34 -1.17 1.37
C GLU A 688 35.48 0.10 1.34
N ALA A 689 34.77 0.37 2.45
CA ALA A 689 33.85 1.49 2.55
C ALA A 689 34.63 2.83 2.60
N ARG A 690 34.12 3.82 1.88
CA ARG A 690 34.62 5.19 1.83
C ARG A 690 33.54 6.17 2.23
N ARG A 691 33.90 7.18 2.99
CA ARG A 691 32.98 8.24 3.35
C ARG A 691 32.84 9.23 2.20
N GLY A 692 31.65 9.44 1.69
CA GLY A 692 31.36 10.40 0.65
C GLY A 692 31.18 11.82 1.18
N ASP A 693 31.10 12.79 0.26
CA ASP A 693 30.86 14.21 0.58
C ASP A 693 29.45 14.43 1.15
N ASP A 694 28.52 13.51 0.90
CA ASP A 694 27.17 13.44 1.48
C ASP A 694 27.15 12.96 2.94
N GLY A 695 28.31 12.63 3.50
CA GLY A 695 28.47 12.15 4.87
C GLY A 695 28.11 10.66 5.05
N ASN A 696 27.73 9.94 3.98
CA ASN A 696 27.41 8.53 4.03
C ASN A 696 28.60 7.63 3.69
N TRP A 697 28.53 6.38 4.12
CA TRP A 697 29.49 5.36 3.74
C TRP A 697 29.06 4.67 2.45
N HIS A 698 29.93 4.67 1.44
CA HIS A 698 29.77 4.03 0.15
C HIS A 698 30.72 2.85 0.02
N ALA A 699 30.29 1.81 -0.65
CA ALA A 699 31.10 0.63 -0.97
C ALA A 699 30.70 0.08 -2.33
N GLU A 700 31.66 -0.60 -2.99
CA GLU A 700 31.47 -1.20 -4.31
C GLU A 700 31.23 -2.72 -4.15
N PRO A 701 29.99 -3.21 -4.23
CA PRO A 701 29.61 -4.56 -3.82
C PRO A 701 30.24 -5.70 -4.63
N GLU A 702 30.51 -5.48 -5.92
CA GLU A 702 30.82 -6.59 -6.84
C GLU A 702 32.32 -6.73 -7.16
N SER A 703 33.17 -5.80 -6.73
CA SER A 703 34.57 -5.72 -7.14
C SER A 703 35.61 -5.70 -6.01
N GLY A 704 35.16 -5.71 -4.76
CA GLY A 704 36.00 -5.52 -3.59
C GLY A 704 36.70 -6.77 -3.06
N LEU A 705 37.38 -6.59 -1.93
CA LEU A 705 37.97 -7.67 -1.15
C LEU A 705 36.90 -8.66 -0.70
N VAL A 706 35.73 -8.14 -0.33
CA VAL A 706 34.52 -8.89 -0.04
C VAL A 706 33.48 -8.55 -1.10
N SER A 707 32.84 -9.54 -1.68
CA SER A 707 31.81 -9.38 -2.71
C SER A 707 30.43 -9.70 -2.15
N TRP A 708 29.42 -8.92 -2.55
CA TRP A 708 28.02 -9.22 -2.30
C TRP A 708 27.15 -8.68 -3.44
N ILE A 709 25.88 -9.07 -3.46
CA ILE A 709 24.92 -8.62 -4.49
C ILE A 709 24.50 -7.17 -4.20
N SER A 710 24.71 -6.27 -5.17
CA SER A 710 24.27 -4.88 -5.06
C SER A 710 22.74 -4.78 -4.95
N LYS A 711 22.25 -3.84 -4.12
CA LYS A 711 20.84 -3.44 -4.05
C LYS A 711 20.27 -2.96 -5.40
N MET A 712 21.15 -2.55 -6.33
CA MET A 712 20.79 -2.10 -7.68
C MET A 712 21.12 -3.14 -8.75
N SER A 713 21.42 -4.38 -8.36
CA SER A 713 21.64 -5.47 -9.30
C SER A 713 20.39 -5.76 -10.13
N ARG A 714 20.55 -6.56 -11.17
CA ARG A 714 19.42 -6.96 -12.03
C ARG A 714 18.36 -7.71 -11.22
N PRO A 715 17.07 -7.43 -11.40
CA PRO A 715 16.00 -8.20 -10.79
C PRO A 715 15.87 -9.62 -11.36
N THR A 716 16.42 -9.85 -12.56
CA THR A 716 16.46 -11.16 -13.21
C THR A 716 17.37 -12.14 -12.47
N GLU A 717 17.25 -13.41 -12.80
CA GLU A 717 18.15 -14.44 -12.30
C GLU A 717 19.62 -14.08 -12.51
N LEU A 718 20.41 -14.21 -11.45
CA LEU A 718 21.85 -14.12 -11.51
C LEU A 718 22.45 -15.52 -11.79
N PRO A 719 23.57 -15.60 -12.53
CA PRO A 719 24.21 -16.90 -12.75
C PRO A 719 24.77 -17.48 -11.44
N PRO A 720 25.02 -18.79 -11.37
CA PRO A 720 25.69 -19.41 -10.24
C PRO A 720 27.00 -18.71 -9.89
N TYR A 721 27.33 -18.65 -8.60
CA TYR A 721 28.55 -18.01 -8.09
C TYR A 721 28.75 -16.55 -8.53
N PHE A 722 27.65 -15.79 -8.69
CA PHE A 722 27.71 -14.40 -9.18
C PHE A 722 28.42 -13.47 -8.21
N ALA A 723 28.18 -13.59 -6.93
CA ALA A 723 28.73 -12.77 -5.86
C ALA A 723 28.87 -13.60 -4.57
N GLY A 724 29.12 -12.95 -3.45
CA GLY A 724 29.26 -13.59 -2.15
C GLY A 724 30.61 -14.25 -1.93
N SER A 725 30.63 -15.24 -1.06
CA SER A 725 31.85 -15.93 -0.63
C SER A 725 32.66 -16.52 -1.79
N ALA A 726 32.00 -17.07 -2.80
CA ALA A 726 32.63 -17.67 -3.96
C ALA A 726 33.37 -16.68 -4.87
N ARG A 727 33.05 -15.38 -4.79
CA ARG A 727 33.68 -14.31 -5.59
C ARG A 727 34.56 -13.39 -4.75
N SER A 728 34.54 -13.52 -3.44
CA SER A 728 35.29 -12.66 -2.52
C SER A 728 36.79 -12.98 -2.56
N ARG A 729 37.59 -11.99 -2.86
CA ARG A 729 39.07 -12.10 -2.91
C ARG A 729 39.64 -12.50 -1.56
N LEU A 730 38.99 -12.11 -0.46
CA LEU A 730 39.42 -12.47 0.89
C LEU A 730 39.57 -14.00 1.04
N LEU A 731 38.54 -14.75 0.71
CA LEU A 731 38.58 -16.20 0.81
C LEU A 731 39.55 -16.81 -0.21
N ALA A 732 39.67 -16.27 -1.40
CA ALA A 732 40.67 -16.73 -2.39
C ALA A 732 42.10 -16.54 -1.91
N ILE A 733 42.40 -15.42 -1.21
CA ILE A 733 43.69 -15.15 -0.60
C ILE A 733 44.00 -16.17 0.53
N LEU A 734 43.01 -16.44 1.37
CA LEU A 734 43.14 -17.41 2.46
C LEU A 734 43.27 -18.85 1.95
N ASP A 735 42.52 -19.24 0.94
CA ASP A 735 42.62 -20.55 0.28
C ASP A 735 43.99 -20.77 -0.40
N ALA A 736 44.60 -19.72 -0.93
CA ALA A 736 45.95 -19.76 -1.52
C ALA A 736 47.08 -19.79 -0.49
N GLY A 737 46.77 -19.57 0.78
CA GLY A 737 47.72 -19.45 1.89
C GLY A 737 48.20 -18.03 2.07
N HIS A 738 47.86 -17.42 3.18
CA HIS A 738 48.27 -16.05 3.54
C HIS A 738 49.05 -16.05 4.83
N HIS A 739 50.37 -15.88 4.74
CA HIS A 739 51.29 -15.74 5.86
C HIS A 739 51.16 -16.84 6.96
N GLY A 740 50.78 -18.04 6.57
CA GLY A 740 50.59 -19.16 7.50
C GLY A 740 49.29 -19.15 8.28
N VAL A 741 48.35 -18.25 7.96
CA VAL A 741 46.99 -18.28 8.53
C VAL A 741 46.28 -19.51 8.05
N ALA A 742 45.70 -20.28 8.98
CA ALA A 742 44.90 -21.47 8.72
C ALA A 742 43.60 -21.38 9.54
N LEU A 743 42.49 -21.12 8.86
CA LEU A 743 41.17 -21.08 9.51
C LEU A 743 40.67 -22.51 9.78
N SER A 744 39.97 -22.71 10.87
CA SER A 744 39.18 -23.93 11.04
C SER A 744 38.06 -23.97 10.02
N PRO A 745 37.49 -25.15 9.70
CA PRO A 745 36.34 -25.25 8.81
C PRO A 745 35.12 -24.42 9.27
N GLU A 746 34.92 -24.29 10.57
CA GLU A 746 33.86 -23.50 11.18
C GLU A 746 34.07 -21.99 10.99
N GLU A 747 35.33 -21.52 11.09
CA GLU A 747 35.66 -20.12 10.84
C GLU A 747 35.53 -19.75 9.36
N ASP A 748 35.98 -20.61 8.45
CA ASP A 748 35.82 -20.42 7.00
C ASP A 748 34.34 -20.35 6.61
N GLN A 749 33.52 -21.28 7.09
CA GLN A 749 32.08 -21.29 6.85
C GLN A 749 31.39 -20.05 7.43
N ARG A 750 31.87 -19.53 8.56
CA ARG A 750 31.28 -18.31 9.17
C ARG A 750 31.60 -17.06 8.37
N LEU A 751 32.82 -16.94 7.87
CA LEU A 751 33.22 -15.88 6.94
C LEU A 751 32.44 -15.98 5.63
N ALA A 752 32.31 -17.18 5.08
CA ALA A 752 31.49 -17.42 3.89
C ALA A 752 30.04 -17.02 4.10
N ALA A 753 29.42 -17.46 5.19
CA ALA A 753 28.04 -17.12 5.51
C ALA A 753 27.84 -15.59 5.66
N TRP A 754 28.78 -14.87 6.28
CA TRP A 754 28.70 -13.41 6.38
C TRP A 754 28.63 -12.75 5.01
N MET A 755 29.46 -13.17 4.06
CA MET A 755 29.46 -12.62 2.69
C MET A 755 28.19 -12.98 1.93
N ASP A 756 27.74 -14.22 2.07
CA ASP A 756 26.55 -14.76 1.39
C ASP A 756 25.23 -14.22 1.95
N LEU A 757 25.25 -13.69 3.19
CA LEU A 757 24.16 -12.94 3.79
C LEU A 757 24.21 -11.43 3.47
N LEU A 758 25.06 -11.02 2.52
CA LEU A 758 25.24 -9.65 2.06
C LEU A 758 25.80 -8.73 3.16
N VAL A 759 26.87 -9.18 3.77
CA VAL A 759 27.72 -8.46 4.73
C VAL A 759 26.96 -7.78 5.89
N PRO A 760 26.07 -8.46 6.62
CA PRO A 760 25.38 -7.86 7.75
C PRO A 760 26.39 -7.38 8.81
N PHE A 761 26.14 -6.17 9.33
CA PHE A 761 26.89 -5.65 10.47
C PHE A 761 26.16 -5.98 11.78
N SER A 762 24.84 -5.80 11.80
CA SER A 762 24.02 -5.99 12.99
C SER A 762 23.30 -7.34 12.97
N GLY A 763 23.30 -8.02 14.09
CA GLY A 763 22.54 -9.26 14.31
C GLY A 763 21.20 -9.03 15.00
N ASP A 764 20.91 -7.81 15.39
CA ASP A 764 19.60 -7.33 15.84
C ASP A 764 19.52 -5.81 15.59
N TYR A 765 18.35 -5.25 15.75
CA TYR A 765 18.15 -3.80 15.50
C TYR A 765 18.65 -2.90 16.63
N TRP A 766 19.09 -3.44 17.76
CA TRP A 766 19.73 -2.71 18.85
C TRP A 766 21.22 -2.52 18.60
N GLU A 767 21.84 -3.52 18.02
CA GLU A 767 23.27 -3.58 17.80
C GLU A 767 23.78 -2.48 16.86
N GLY A 768 24.89 -1.88 17.18
CA GLY A 768 25.54 -0.88 16.34
C GLY A 768 24.80 0.47 16.26
N ASN A 769 23.90 0.77 17.18
CA ASN A 769 23.21 2.06 17.27
C ASN A 769 23.76 2.92 18.42
N ALA A 770 23.95 4.21 18.15
CA ALA A 770 24.30 5.23 19.15
C ALA A 770 23.04 5.98 19.62
N TRP A 771 21.96 5.27 19.88
CA TRP A 771 20.69 5.83 20.30
C TRP A 771 20.74 6.36 21.73
N ASN A 772 20.06 7.49 21.98
CA ASN A 772 19.81 7.99 23.33
C ASN A 772 18.70 7.17 24.02
N GLU A 773 18.45 7.44 25.30
CA GLU A 773 17.46 6.68 26.09
C GLU A 773 16.02 6.89 25.61
N HIS A 774 15.67 8.05 25.06
CA HIS A 774 14.35 8.30 24.48
C HIS A 774 14.11 7.44 23.22
N GLU A 775 15.09 7.39 22.31
CA GLU A 775 15.01 6.56 21.10
C GLU A 775 14.92 5.07 21.44
N LYS A 776 15.67 4.62 22.46
CA LYS A 776 15.58 3.25 22.96
C LYS A 776 14.22 2.95 23.58
N ALA A 777 13.66 3.88 24.35
CA ALA A 777 12.33 3.71 24.94
C ALA A 777 11.24 3.63 23.87
N TYR A 778 11.38 4.44 22.82
CA TYR A 778 10.46 4.44 21.70
C TYR A 778 10.52 3.11 20.92
N TYR A 779 11.71 2.60 20.67
CA TYR A 779 11.89 1.29 20.03
C TYR A 779 11.24 0.16 20.85
N ARG A 780 11.50 0.12 22.18
CA ARG A 780 10.89 -0.88 23.08
C ARG A 780 9.36 -0.83 23.05
N TYR A 781 8.79 0.37 22.93
CA TYR A 781 7.34 0.52 22.81
C TYR A 781 6.80 -0.23 21.59
N TYR A 782 7.41 -0.01 20.41
CA TYR A 782 6.95 -0.67 19.19
C TYR A 782 7.27 -2.17 19.15
N GLU A 783 8.36 -2.61 19.76
CA GLU A 783 8.61 -4.05 19.97
C GLU A 783 7.50 -4.68 20.81
N ALA A 784 7.17 -4.07 21.93
CA ALA A 784 6.11 -4.57 22.81
C ALA A 784 4.73 -4.56 22.14
N LYS A 785 4.44 -3.53 21.33
CA LYS A 785 3.22 -3.44 20.50
C LYS A 785 3.15 -4.59 19.49
N ARG A 786 4.26 -4.85 18.77
CA ARG A 786 4.37 -5.97 17.83
C ARG A 786 4.17 -7.32 18.51
N GLU A 787 4.83 -7.56 19.64
CA GLU A 787 4.66 -8.80 20.40
C GLU A 787 3.22 -8.99 20.90
N HIS A 788 2.58 -7.91 21.33
CA HIS A 788 1.18 -7.95 21.71
C HIS A 788 0.29 -8.33 20.52
N GLY A 789 0.50 -7.71 19.33
CA GLY A 789 -0.23 -8.06 18.12
C GLY A 789 -0.09 -9.54 17.74
N ALA A 790 1.12 -10.10 17.89
CA ALA A 790 1.38 -11.52 17.63
C ALA A 790 0.62 -12.42 18.62
N ARG A 791 0.55 -12.05 19.91
CA ARG A 791 -0.24 -12.77 20.90
C ARG A 791 -1.74 -12.71 20.62
N GLU A 792 -2.26 -11.53 20.21
CA GLU A 792 -3.66 -11.38 19.81
C GLU A 792 -3.99 -12.27 18.61
N GLU A 793 -3.11 -12.29 17.58
CA GLU A 793 -3.31 -13.16 16.41
C GLU A 793 -3.35 -14.63 16.81
N THR A 794 -2.42 -15.08 17.67
CA THR A 794 -2.41 -16.45 18.20
C THR A 794 -3.71 -16.79 18.93
N ALA A 795 -4.23 -15.87 19.75
CA ALA A 795 -5.49 -16.08 20.47
C ALA A 795 -6.70 -16.17 19.50
N ARG A 796 -6.72 -15.35 18.44
CA ARG A 796 -7.77 -15.40 17.41
C ARG A 796 -7.74 -16.70 16.61
N ILE A 797 -6.55 -17.19 16.26
CA ILE A 797 -6.38 -18.50 15.59
C ILE A 797 -6.87 -19.61 16.51
N ALA A 798 -6.55 -19.57 17.81
CA ALA A 798 -7.01 -20.56 18.76
C ALA A 798 -8.55 -20.55 18.91
N ALA A 799 -9.17 -19.37 18.90
CA ALA A 799 -10.64 -19.24 18.90
C ALA A 799 -11.26 -19.81 17.61
N TYR A 800 -10.68 -19.50 16.46
CA TYR A 800 -11.10 -20.05 15.16
C TYR A 800 -11.06 -21.59 15.14
N MET A 801 -9.95 -22.18 15.61
CA MET A 801 -9.80 -23.63 15.69
C MET A 801 -10.82 -24.25 16.67
N ALA A 802 -11.08 -23.61 17.81
CA ALA A 802 -12.06 -24.09 18.78
C ALA A 802 -13.48 -24.10 18.19
N GLU A 803 -13.87 -23.02 17.51
CA GLU A 803 -15.17 -22.92 16.85
C GLU A 803 -15.33 -23.99 15.75
N LYS A 804 -14.32 -24.16 14.90
CA LYS A 804 -14.33 -25.24 13.89
C LYS A 804 -14.46 -26.65 14.51
N ALA A 805 -13.93 -26.84 15.70
CA ALA A 805 -14.04 -28.11 16.44
C ALA A 805 -15.31 -28.23 17.29
N GLY A 806 -16.22 -27.25 17.23
CA GLY A 806 -17.43 -27.19 18.07
C GLY A 806 -17.13 -27.04 19.55
N LYS A 807 -16.02 -26.43 19.93
CA LYS A 807 -15.57 -26.20 21.31
C LYS A 807 -15.71 -24.72 21.67
N PRO A 808 -15.88 -24.38 22.96
CA PRO A 808 -15.83 -22.99 23.39
C PRO A 808 -14.46 -22.38 23.10
N ALA A 809 -14.44 -21.09 22.73
CA ALA A 809 -13.20 -20.36 22.55
C ALA A 809 -12.37 -20.34 23.86
N PRO A 810 -11.03 -20.43 23.78
CA PRO A 810 -10.18 -20.25 24.94
C PRO A 810 -10.46 -18.90 25.61
N GLY A 811 -10.46 -18.86 26.95
CA GLY A 811 -10.61 -17.61 27.71
C GLY A 811 -9.43 -16.66 27.41
N ALA A 812 -9.70 -15.35 27.40
CA ALA A 812 -8.64 -14.35 27.27
C ALA A 812 -7.68 -14.45 28.49
N ASP A 813 -6.38 -14.30 28.25
CA ASP A 813 -5.39 -14.21 29.32
C ASP A 813 -5.60 -12.90 30.10
N PRO A 814 -6.01 -12.96 31.38
CA PRO A 814 -6.24 -11.78 32.20
C PRO A 814 -4.95 -11.01 32.52
N ALA A 815 -3.78 -11.64 32.37
CA ALA A 815 -2.47 -11.03 32.60
C ALA A 815 -1.87 -10.38 31.33
N ALA A 816 -2.51 -10.54 30.17
CA ALA A 816 -2.02 -9.92 28.93
C ALA A 816 -2.06 -8.38 29.04
N PRO A 817 -1.00 -7.67 28.64
CA PRO A 817 -1.01 -6.22 28.58
C PRO A 817 -2.20 -5.73 27.75
N LYS A 818 -2.96 -4.78 28.26
CA LYS A 818 -4.04 -4.17 27.50
C LYS A 818 -3.45 -3.12 26.58
N TRP A 819 -3.59 -3.34 25.29
CA TRP A 819 -3.33 -2.34 24.24
C TRP A 819 -4.66 -1.80 23.75
N THR A 820 -4.62 -0.60 23.18
CA THR A 820 -5.87 0.03 22.78
C THR A 820 -6.61 -0.77 21.73
N THR A 821 -7.83 -1.13 22.03
CA THR A 821 -8.86 -1.57 21.08
C THR A 821 -9.83 -0.42 20.81
N ALA A 822 -9.43 0.82 21.12
CA ALA A 822 -10.27 2.00 21.04
C ALA A 822 -10.97 2.11 19.69
N ARG A 823 -12.25 2.42 19.76
CA ARG A 823 -13.08 2.72 18.61
C ARG A 823 -13.44 4.18 18.62
N TYR A 824 -13.31 4.83 17.49
CA TYR A 824 -13.81 6.18 17.29
C TYR A 824 -15.33 6.13 17.29
N ARG A 825 -15.95 6.79 18.28
CA ARG A 825 -17.38 6.71 18.52
C ARG A 825 -17.86 7.94 19.26
N GLU A 826 -19.13 7.99 19.51
CA GLU A 826 -19.69 8.95 20.46
C GLU A 826 -19.16 8.69 21.86
N VAL A 827 -18.41 9.67 22.39
CA VAL A 827 -17.75 9.58 23.71
C VAL A 827 -18.37 10.50 24.74
N LEU A 828 -19.10 11.50 24.27
CA LEU A 828 -19.82 12.45 25.08
C LEU A 828 -21.24 12.60 24.50
N GLY A 829 -22.22 12.24 25.29
CA GLY A 829 -23.62 12.45 24.97
C GLY A 829 -24.08 13.89 25.27
N GLU A 830 -25.36 14.15 25.17
CA GLU A 830 -25.97 15.43 25.49
C GLU A 830 -25.64 15.87 26.91
N ALA A 831 -25.12 17.09 27.05
CA ALA A 831 -24.80 17.66 28.36
C ALA A 831 -24.90 19.19 28.32
N SER A 832 -25.50 19.76 29.34
CA SER A 832 -25.44 21.22 29.52
C SER A 832 -24.06 21.63 30.00
N LEU A 833 -23.49 22.68 29.43
CA LEU A 833 -22.24 23.26 29.91
C LEU A 833 -22.42 23.80 31.34
N VAL A 834 -21.42 23.59 32.18
CA VAL A 834 -21.43 24.06 33.57
C VAL A 834 -20.52 25.29 33.69
N ARG A 835 -20.98 26.32 34.32
CA ARG A 835 -20.20 27.55 34.53
C ARG A 835 -19.03 27.31 35.48
N ASP A 836 -17.85 27.78 35.08
CA ASP A 836 -16.60 27.66 35.85
C ASP A 836 -15.89 29.04 35.81
N GLY A 837 -16.14 29.86 36.81
CA GLY A 837 -15.66 31.25 36.85
C GLY A 837 -16.17 32.08 35.68
N ALA A 838 -15.29 32.58 34.86
CA ALA A 838 -15.61 33.40 33.68
C ALA A 838 -15.92 32.56 32.42
N THR A 839 -15.62 31.25 32.45
CA THR A 839 -15.82 30.30 31.31
C THR A 839 -16.81 29.22 31.68
N TRP A 840 -17.06 28.31 30.73
CA TRP A 840 -17.88 27.13 30.91
C TRP A 840 -17.06 25.86 30.63
N ARG A 841 -17.46 24.73 31.16
CA ARG A 841 -16.80 23.46 30.98
C ARG A 841 -17.82 22.33 30.81
N LEU A 842 -17.34 21.18 30.35
CA LEU A 842 -18.13 19.96 30.35
C LEU A 842 -18.33 19.42 31.77
N PRO A 843 -19.44 18.75 32.06
CA PRO A 843 -19.69 18.14 33.37
C PRO A 843 -18.64 17.08 33.73
N ALA A 844 -18.45 16.85 35.02
CA ALA A 844 -17.36 16.05 35.59
C ALA A 844 -17.33 14.55 35.22
N GLY A 845 -18.26 14.02 34.45
CA GLY A 845 -18.26 12.61 33.98
C GLY A 845 -17.56 12.34 32.65
N ALA A 846 -17.16 13.42 31.94
CA ALA A 846 -16.55 13.32 30.59
C ALA A 846 -15.00 13.22 30.61
N VAL A 847 -14.39 12.89 31.74
CA VAL A 847 -12.99 13.21 32.08
C VAL A 847 -11.93 12.39 31.35
N ARG A 848 -12.26 11.27 30.74
CA ARG A 848 -11.25 10.38 30.13
C ARG A 848 -11.31 10.28 28.59
N ALA A 849 -12.27 10.92 27.96
CA ALA A 849 -12.44 10.87 26.52
C ALA A 849 -11.56 11.89 25.79
N TRP A 850 -10.89 11.45 24.76
CA TRP A 850 -10.25 12.30 23.78
C TRP A 850 -11.23 12.62 22.68
N THR A 851 -11.37 13.89 22.31
CA THR A 851 -12.31 14.33 21.27
C THR A 851 -11.63 15.30 20.30
N ASP A 852 -12.07 15.31 19.07
CA ASP A 852 -11.67 16.28 18.05
C ASP A 852 -12.87 16.90 17.35
N GLN A 853 -14.09 16.44 17.65
CA GLN A 853 -15.33 16.92 17.04
C GLN A 853 -16.45 17.08 18.06
N LEU A 854 -17.09 18.25 18.04
CA LEU A 854 -18.20 18.61 18.91
C LEU A 854 -19.38 19.13 18.11
N TRP A 855 -20.58 18.89 18.62
CA TRP A 855 -21.81 19.57 18.20
C TRP A 855 -22.39 20.34 19.38
N LEU A 856 -22.48 21.65 19.24
CA LEU A 856 -23.05 22.53 20.26
C LEU A 856 -24.34 23.14 19.74
N ALA A 857 -25.29 23.31 20.64
CA ALA A 857 -26.52 24.03 20.37
C ALA A 857 -26.79 25.06 21.44
N ASN A 858 -27.55 26.08 21.12
CA ASN A 858 -28.08 27.03 22.09
C ASN A 858 -28.96 26.26 23.09
N ALA A 859 -28.72 26.44 24.39
CA ALA A 859 -29.48 25.77 25.44
C ALA A 859 -30.82 26.43 25.75
N GLY A 860 -31.13 27.54 25.10
CA GLY A 860 -32.35 28.29 25.34
C GLY A 860 -32.26 29.16 26.59
N GLY A 861 -33.34 29.83 26.92
CA GLY A 861 -33.58 30.72 28.02
C GLY A 861 -34.96 31.34 27.86
N ASP A 862 -35.42 32.19 28.74
CA ASP A 862 -36.73 32.85 28.63
C ASP A 862 -36.89 33.63 27.31
N GLN A 863 -35.77 34.04 26.71
CA GLN A 863 -35.73 34.67 25.38
C GLN A 863 -34.47 34.19 24.62
N PRO A 864 -34.54 33.11 23.82
CA PRO A 864 -33.37 32.59 23.10
C PRO A 864 -32.86 33.62 22.09
N ARG A 865 -31.55 33.87 22.12
CA ARG A 865 -30.85 34.79 21.19
C ARG A 865 -29.67 34.03 20.58
N ASP A 866 -29.31 34.43 19.37
CA ASP A 866 -28.05 33.96 18.77
C ASP A 866 -26.87 34.28 19.71
N CYS A 867 -25.97 33.36 19.88
CA CYS A 867 -24.76 33.52 20.67
C CYS A 867 -23.53 33.02 19.95
N VAL A 868 -22.37 33.53 20.32
CA VAL A 868 -21.09 33.01 19.83
C VAL A 868 -20.45 32.22 20.95
N VAL A 869 -19.98 31.04 20.63
CA VAL A 869 -19.22 30.19 21.53
C VAL A 869 -17.81 29.99 20.99
N ARG A 870 -16.81 30.36 21.80
CA ARG A 870 -15.42 30.01 21.53
C ARG A 870 -15.08 28.74 22.30
N VAL A 871 -14.57 27.78 21.61
CA VAL A 871 -14.06 26.54 22.20
C VAL A 871 -12.56 26.72 22.42
N LEU A 872 -12.09 26.57 23.63
CA LEU A 872 -10.74 26.87 24.04
C LEU A 872 -10.06 25.58 24.59
N ALA A 873 -8.77 25.44 24.35
CA ALA A 873 -7.91 24.47 25.05
C ALA A 873 -7.62 24.95 26.49
N ALA A 874 -7.03 24.11 27.31
CA ALA A 874 -6.66 24.43 28.71
C ALA A 874 -5.72 25.63 28.82
N ASP A 875 -4.85 25.84 27.84
CA ASP A 875 -3.91 26.96 27.75
C ASP A 875 -4.56 28.27 27.24
N GLY A 876 -5.86 28.26 26.97
CA GLY A 876 -6.63 29.43 26.47
C GLY A 876 -6.59 29.61 24.97
N ARG A 877 -5.90 28.75 24.20
CA ARG A 877 -5.86 28.81 22.75
C ARG A 877 -7.23 28.47 22.16
N GLU A 878 -7.73 29.30 21.25
CA GLU A 878 -8.99 29.09 20.54
C GLU A 878 -8.84 27.92 19.57
N LEU A 879 -9.68 26.91 19.75
CA LEU A 879 -9.76 25.71 18.90
C LEU A 879 -10.81 25.84 17.83
N ALA A 880 -11.96 26.45 18.18
CA ALA A 880 -13.05 26.69 17.26
C ALA A 880 -13.91 27.88 17.74
N ARG A 881 -14.60 28.53 16.79
CA ARG A 881 -15.58 29.57 17.05
C ARG A 881 -16.88 29.27 16.32
N LEU A 882 -17.99 29.19 17.05
CA LEU A 882 -19.29 28.81 16.55
C LEU A 882 -20.30 29.92 16.79
N ARG A 883 -21.20 30.11 15.83
CA ARG A 883 -22.40 30.90 16.01
C ARG A 883 -23.59 29.96 16.17
N LEU A 884 -24.15 29.92 17.35
CA LEU A 884 -25.32 29.14 17.68
C LEU A 884 -26.57 30.00 17.48
N SER A 885 -27.53 29.50 16.72
CA SER A 885 -28.80 30.17 16.47
C SER A 885 -29.77 29.96 17.61
N ALA A 886 -30.70 30.92 17.78
CA ALA A 886 -31.74 30.88 18.80
C ALA A 886 -32.74 29.71 18.64
N ASP A 887 -32.82 29.12 17.45
CA ASP A 887 -33.68 27.96 17.16
C ASP A 887 -33.17 26.65 17.77
N GLY A 888 -31.95 26.64 18.36
CA GLY A 888 -31.34 25.49 19.00
C GLY A 888 -30.80 24.44 18.04
N ALA A 889 -30.60 24.77 16.77
CA ALA A 889 -29.95 23.89 15.82
C ALA A 889 -28.50 23.58 16.24
N ALA A 890 -28.08 22.32 16.12
CA ALA A 890 -26.73 21.95 16.47
C ALA A 890 -25.72 22.42 15.42
N VAL A 891 -24.62 23.03 15.88
CA VAL A 891 -23.52 23.50 15.04
C VAL A 891 -22.29 22.69 15.34
N HIS A 892 -21.64 22.19 14.30
CA HIS A 892 -20.45 21.36 14.37
C HIS A 892 -19.18 22.20 14.53
N ALA A 893 -18.26 21.70 15.38
CA ALA A 893 -16.90 22.22 15.53
C ALA A 893 -15.89 21.09 15.33
N HIS A 894 -14.94 21.30 14.45
CA HIS A 894 -13.72 20.49 14.39
C HIS A 894 -12.61 21.21 15.15
N LEU A 895 -11.95 20.52 16.08
CA LEU A 895 -11.00 21.12 17.02
C LEU A 895 -9.56 21.23 16.47
N GLY A 896 -9.32 20.72 15.25
CA GLY A 896 -8.00 20.74 14.64
C GLY A 896 -6.98 19.78 15.28
N GLY A 897 -7.39 18.94 16.21
CA GLY A 897 -6.57 17.94 16.89
C GLY A 897 -7.26 17.29 18.07
N ALA A 898 -6.63 16.26 18.64
CA ALA A 898 -7.13 15.55 19.80
C ALA A 898 -6.99 16.38 21.07
N VAL A 899 -8.07 16.53 21.81
CA VAL A 899 -8.11 17.24 23.10
C VAL A 899 -8.86 16.40 24.13
N ARG A 900 -8.44 16.40 25.37
CA ARG A 900 -9.23 15.77 26.44
C ARG A 900 -10.49 16.56 26.70
N GLY A 901 -11.64 15.90 26.74
CA GLY A 901 -12.91 16.56 26.98
C GLY A 901 -12.94 17.37 28.29
N ALA A 902 -12.27 16.88 29.34
CA ALA A 902 -12.12 17.57 30.63
C ALA A 902 -11.32 18.89 30.55
N GLU A 903 -10.47 19.06 29.57
CA GLU A 903 -9.60 20.22 29.37
C GLU A 903 -10.27 21.31 28.55
N LEU A 904 -11.38 21.00 27.87
CA LEU A 904 -12.11 21.96 27.07
C LEU A 904 -12.73 23.07 27.96
N ARG A 905 -12.57 24.30 27.50
CA ARG A 905 -13.22 25.49 28.06
C ARG A 905 -14.06 26.17 26.99
N PHE A 906 -15.15 26.76 27.39
CA PHE A 906 -16.07 27.43 26.50
C PHE A 906 -16.28 28.85 26.99
N ASP A 907 -16.14 29.80 26.07
CA ASP A 907 -16.44 31.19 26.34
C ASP A 907 -17.66 31.61 25.50
N LEU A 908 -18.69 32.05 26.19
CA LEU A 908 -19.98 32.42 25.58
C LEU A 908 -20.12 33.93 25.56
N GLU A 909 -20.22 34.49 24.37
CA GLU A 909 -20.39 35.92 24.16
C GLU A 909 -21.90 36.26 24.21
N GLY A 910 -22.30 37.07 25.22
CA GLY A 910 -23.67 37.59 25.41
C GLY A 910 -24.17 37.42 26.85
N GLU A 911 -25.08 38.31 27.29
CA GLU A 911 -25.71 38.21 28.61
C GLU A 911 -26.87 37.19 28.57
N GLY A 912 -26.94 36.31 29.57
CA GLY A 912 -28.02 35.33 29.70
C GLY A 912 -28.04 34.19 28.68
N VAL A 913 -26.92 33.97 27.95
CA VAL A 913 -26.79 32.86 26.98
C VAL A 913 -26.33 31.59 27.66
N ALA A 914 -26.79 30.47 27.18
CA ALA A 914 -26.38 29.13 27.57
C ALA A 914 -26.19 28.25 26.35
N ALA A 915 -25.27 27.33 26.42
CA ALA A 915 -25.07 26.37 25.39
C ALA A 915 -25.07 24.94 25.96
N ARG A 916 -25.44 23.96 25.12
CA ARG A 916 -25.36 22.55 25.48
C ARG A 916 -24.56 21.81 24.43
N LEU A 917 -23.83 20.81 24.90
CA LEU A 917 -23.23 19.81 24.03
C LEU A 917 -24.35 18.87 23.56
N VAL A 918 -24.45 18.68 22.26
CA VAL A 918 -25.39 17.75 21.66
C VAL A 918 -24.70 16.40 21.42
N ARG A 919 -23.46 16.46 20.98
CA ARG A 919 -22.69 15.27 20.65
C ARG A 919 -21.20 15.57 20.65
N ALA A 920 -20.38 14.58 20.99
CA ALA A 920 -18.93 14.62 20.75
C ALA A 920 -18.45 13.26 20.27
N LEU A 921 -17.56 13.26 19.31
CA LEU A 921 -16.92 12.07 18.80
C LEU A 921 -15.46 12.02 19.24
N GLY A 922 -14.97 10.80 19.46
CA GLY A 922 -13.60 10.61 19.90
C GLY A 922 -13.33 9.17 20.36
N VAL A 923 -12.34 9.00 21.22
CA VAL A 923 -11.94 7.72 21.80
C VAL A 923 -11.84 7.76 23.31
N GLU A 924 -12.26 6.67 23.96
CA GLU A 924 -12.07 6.44 25.40
C GLU A 924 -10.96 5.42 25.59
N HIS A 925 -9.76 5.87 25.95
CA HIS A 925 -8.69 4.99 26.36
C HIS A 925 -7.57 5.75 27.07
N ASP A 926 -6.94 5.09 28.02
CA ASP A 926 -5.70 5.51 28.68
C ASP A 926 -4.70 4.35 28.79
N ASP A 927 -4.94 3.27 28.03
CA ASP A 927 -4.24 2.00 28.21
C ASP A 927 -2.94 1.89 27.39
N VAL A 928 -2.65 2.87 26.51
CA VAL A 928 -1.41 2.88 25.75
C VAL A 928 -0.28 3.42 26.60
N PRO A 929 0.82 2.68 26.75
CA PRO A 929 1.98 3.16 27.46
C PRO A 929 2.50 4.49 26.90
N ARG A 930 2.91 5.38 27.80
CA ARG A 930 3.45 6.70 27.43
C ARG A 930 4.95 6.69 27.50
N ILE A 931 5.56 7.46 26.64
CA ILE A 931 7.01 7.63 26.60
C ILE A 931 7.31 9.09 26.94
N ASP A 932 7.91 9.35 28.10
CA ASP A 932 8.28 10.71 28.56
C ASP A 932 7.12 11.73 28.49
N GLY A 933 5.91 11.33 28.93
CA GLY A 933 4.71 12.18 28.85
C GLY A 933 4.13 12.36 27.45
N TYR A 934 4.60 11.58 26.50
CA TYR A 934 4.15 11.55 25.13
C TYR A 934 3.31 10.31 24.86
N HIS A 935 2.11 10.51 24.32
CA HIS A 935 1.28 9.42 23.88
C HIS A 935 1.58 9.15 22.39
N PRO A 936 2.04 7.95 22.00
CA PRO A 936 2.53 7.70 20.63
C PRO A 936 1.53 8.05 19.53
N HIS A 937 0.23 7.86 19.77
CA HIS A 937 -0.81 8.12 18.79
C HIS A 937 -1.50 9.48 18.93
N LEU A 938 -1.47 10.11 20.09
CA LEU A 938 -2.21 11.34 20.37
C LEU A 938 -1.30 12.56 20.54
N GLY A 939 0.00 12.40 20.70
CA GLY A 939 0.94 13.49 20.92
C GLY A 939 1.19 13.81 22.41
N ARG A 940 1.73 14.99 22.67
CA ARG A 940 1.94 15.47 24.06
C ARG A 940 0.61 15.80 24.72
N GLU A 941 0.52 15.46 25.99
CA GLU A 941 -0.59 15.87 26.86
C GLU A 941 -0.59 17.38 27.07
#